data_763f457420bd001802bd59f02f1fb4f1
#
_entry.id   763f457420bd001802bd59f02f1fb4f1
#
_cell.length_a   1.000
_cell.length_b   1.000
_cell.length_c   1.000
_cell.angle_alpha   90.00
_cell.angle_beta   90.00
_cell.angle_gamma   90.00
#
_symmetry.space_group_name_H-M   'P 1'
#
loop_
_entity.id
_entity.type
_entity.pdbx_description
1 polymer ?
#
loop_
_entity_poly.entity_id
_entity_poly.type
_entity_poly.pdbx_seq_one_letter_code
_entity_poly.pdbx_strand_id
1 'polypeptide(L)'
;MPNSKARFIILKIVIAVMFAAVIWKLFDLQVLKGEQYYEIANDRMTTNIVEKAPRGEILDRYGTTLVSNKVGYSVVMQKTDVKDEEFNDIIKKLVDIFYSTQCEYYDDLPISFAPYQFKFEDENEDGSVEDEREAWFKNNSHLGKGIEENMSADQIMQAYKEIYKVSDVYSEDEQRRIVGIRYAAEASGLSQTTLFTVADDISVDAVTQIKERQDEFKGIAVINDYIRQYDAPGLATHILGRTGKINAEEYEANKDLGYGYNDIIGKQGIEKWGEQYLRGIDGTTGTTKEVNGKEITVMNDAEPVPGDYIVLTLDSDLQKVAEKSLEDTIQNIRASSGVKAKDGADCDAGSVAVIDVKTGDLLAGASYPTYDMSKFNEDYETLINNDAKPMWNRLVSGLYSPGSTFKPLTAIAALETGNLNVNEIIEDEGIYKFYADYQPTCWIWGEYKLTHGKQNVSAALENSCNYFFYEVGRRMGINKLDEYAKKFGLGEKTGIELDEEVAGHMASPEYKKEVVASATDREWFGGDTLQAAIGQSYSLFTPIQLANYAATIANGGARYKVNLVKSVRSSVDGGVVKEFNPEVIEKVDMDDEVINAVKQGMKRVVDEGSASEIFANYGIAVGGKTGTAQVGNGSNNAVFIAFAPFDDPQIAVSVVLEHGVRGTNAAQVAKDIFDKYFNLDSADTTAEPTTATDVQGGLLR
;
A
#
# COMPACT_ATOMS: atom_id res chain seq x y z
N MET A 1 47.03 13.01 78.65
CA MET A 1 46.31 12.11 77.71
C MET A 1 44.88 12.58 77.53
N PRO A 2 44.52 13.14 76.40
CA PRO A 2 43.16 13.70 76.25
C PRO A 2 42.15 12.64 75.87
N ASN A 3 41.14 12.53 76.69
CA ASN A 3 39.76 12.08 76.48
C ASN A 3 39.49 10.81 75.68
N SER A 4 39.80 9.62 76.19
CA SER A 4 39.27 8.35 75.70
C SER A 4 37.71 8.33 75.76
N LYS A 5 37.08 8.95 76.76
CA LYS A 5 35.62 9.05 76.88
C LYS A 5 34.97 9.82 75.75
N ALA A 6 35.55 10.90 75.22
CA ALA A 6 35.03 11.65 74.07
C ALA A 6 35.08 10.85 72.77
N ARG A 7 36.15 10.09 72.56
CA ARG A 7 36.27 9.20 71.40
C ARG A 7 35.22 8.07 71.37
N PHE A 8 34.94 7.49 72.55
CA PHE A 8 33.89 6.50 72.76
C PHE A 8 32.48 7.08 72.54
N ILE A 9 32.25 8.32 72.93
CA ILE A 9 30.97 9.00 72.67
C ILE A 9 30.80 9.28 71.18
N ILE A 10 31.83 9.77 70.45
CA ILE A 10 31.82 10.00 69.01
C ILE A 10 31.60 8.69 68.28
N LEU A 11 32.27 7.60 68.64
CA LEU A 11 32.08 6.29 68.04
C LEU A 11 30.63 5.78 68.18
N LYS A 12 30.04 5.95 69.37
CA LYS A 12 28.64 5.58 69.61
C LYS A 12 27.67 6.41 68.78
N ILE A 13 27.93 7.71 68.58
CA ILE A 13 27.12 8.58 67.73
C ILE A 13 27.23 8.15 66.25
N VAL A 14 28.43 7.85 65.76
CA VAL A 14 28.64 7.38 64.40
C VAL A 14 27.92 6.04 64.16
N ILE A 15 28.02 5.11 65.12
CA ILE A 15 27.29 3.82 64.99
C ILE A 15 25.79 4.06 65.09
N ALA A 16 25.27 4.93 65.89
CA ALA A 16 23.84 5.23 65.95
C ALA A 16 23.32 5.89 64.63
N VAL A 17 24.11 6.79 64.05
CA VAL A 17 23.77 7.42 62.76
C VAL A 17 23.81 6.40 61.64
N MET A 18 24.79 5.51 61.63
CA MET A 18 24.83 4.41 60.62
C MET A 18 23.62 3.46 60.77
N PHE A 19 23.25 3.11 61.98
CA PHE A 19 22.08 2.29 62.27
C PHE A 19 20.77 2.98 61.84
N ALA A 20 20.64 4.27 62.11
CA ALA A 20 19.51 5.09 61.70
C ALA A 20 19.42 5.17 60.15
N ALA A 21 20.54 5.31 59.46
CA ALA A 21 20.59 5.32 58.00
C ALA A 21 20.19 3.97 57.38
N VAL A 22 20.63 2.85 57.99
CA VAL A 22 20.22 1.51 57.54
C VAL A 22 18.73 1.27 57.78
N ILE A 23 18.22 1.65 58.97
CA ILE A 23 16.79 1.53 59.27
C ILE A 23 15.96 2.40 58.31
N TRP A 24 16.40 3.63 58.04
CA TRP A 24 15.73 4.48 57.05
C TRP A 24 15.73 3.87 55.63
N LYS A 25 16.85 3.30 55.21
CA LYS A 25 16.93 2.66 53.92
C LYS A 25 16.08 1.39 53.82
N LEU A 26 16.00 0.61 54.90
CA LEU A 26 15.09 -0.53 54.98
C LEU A 26 13.62 -0.10 54.95
N PHE A 27 13.28 1.00 55.65
CA PHE A 27 11.94 1.56 55.59
C PHE A 27 11.56 2.09 54.18
N ASP A 28 12.50 2.80 53.52
CA ASP A 28 12.33 3.22 52.12
C ASP A 28 12.07 2.04 51.20
N LEU A 29 12.87 0.97 51.33
CA LEU A 29 12.78 -0.20 50.48
C LEU A 29 11.57 -1.10 50.74
N GLN A 30 11.21 -1.28 52.04
CA GLN A 30 10.17 -2.24 52.43
C GLN A 30 8.78 -1.62 52.59
N VAL A 31 8.69 -0.34 52.94
CA VAL A 31 7.41 0.33 53.24
C VAL A 31 7.05 1.33 52.15
N LEU A 32 7.95 2.23 51.77
CA LEU A 32 7.65 3.26 50.78
C LEU A 32 7.69 2.73 49.34
N LYS A 33 8.59 1.80 49.04
CA LYS A 33 8.76 1.17 47.73
C LYS A 33 8.43 -0.31 47.72
N GLY A 34 7.92 -0.83 48.84
CA GLY A 34 7.65 -2.26 49.00
C GLY A 34 6.67 -2.81 47.99
N GLU A 35 5.61 -2.06 47.70
CA GLU A 35 4.60 -2.44 46.71
C GLU A 35 5.21 -2.43 45.31
N GLN A 36 5.98 -1.41 44.97
CA GLN A 36 6.67 -1.34 43.66
C GLN A 36 7.71 -2.47 43.46
N TYR A 37 8.49 -2.80 44.52
CA TYR A 37 9.42 -3.93 44.44
C TYR A 37 8.72 -5.28 44.50
N TYR A 38 7.56 -5.37 45.14
CA TYR A 38 6.73 -6.55 45.16
C TYR A 38 6.12 -6.80 43.76
N GLU A 39 5.62 -5.75 43.08
CA GLU A 39 5.15 -5.81 41.71
C GLU A 39 6.28 -6.22 40.75
N ILE A 40 7.45 -5.57 40.82
CA ILE A 40 8.62 -5.93 39.99
C ILE A 40 9.10 -7.38 40.28
N ALA A 41 9.05 -7.82 41.52
CA ALA A 41 9.40 -9.19 41.88
C ALA A 41 8.35 -10.20 41.40
N ASN A 42 7.09 -9.82 41.44
CA ASN A 42 5.98 -10.63 40.98
C ASN A 42 5.99 -10.73 39.46
N ASP A 43 6.19 -9.63 38.74
CA ASP A 43 6.34 -9.63 37.26
C ASP A 43 7.54 -10.47 36.81
N ARG A 44 8.66 -10.42 37.55
CA ARG A 44 9.85 -11.26 37.25
C ARG A 44 9.65 -12.74 37.55
N MET A 45 8.59 -13.08 38.23
CA MET A 45 8.32 -14.44 38.67
C MET A 45 7.07 -15.06 38.05
N THR A 46 6.30 -14.33 37.26
CA THR A 46 5.13 -14.81 36.52
C THR A 46 5.46 -14.88 35.03
N THR A 47 5.38 -16.05 34.43
CA THR A 47 5.39 -16.16 32.96
C THR A 47 3.93 -16.12 32.53
N ASN A 48 3.52 -15.03 31.92
CA ASN A 48 2.20 -14.96 31.32
C ASN A 48 2.28 -15.61 29.96
N ILE A 49 1.51 -16.64 29.71
CA ILE A 49 1.27 -17.12 28.36
C ILE A 49 0.29 -16.11 27.74
N VAL A 50 0.75 -15.39 26.75
CA VAL A 50 -0.06 -14.46 25.99
C VAL A 50 -0.94 -15.26 25.06
N GLU A 51 -2.26 -15.10 25.16
CA GLU A 51 -3.22 -15.60 24.21
C GLU A 51 -3.47 -14.52 23.17
N LYS A 52 -3.04 -14.77 21.93
CA LYS A 52 -3.16 -13.78 20.86
C LYS A 52 -4.63 -13.50 20.55
N ALA A 53 -4.95 -12.22 20.37
CA ALA A 53 -6.27 -11.81 19.89
C ALA A 53 -6.35 -11.93 18.36
N PRO A 54 -7.49 -12.37 17.81
CA PRO A 54 -7.69 -12.32 16.37
C PRO A 54 -7.72 -10.85 15.90
N ARG A 55 -7.05 -10.59 14.79
CA ARG A 55 -7.08 -9.29 14.13
C ARG A 55 -8.47 -9.03 13.55
N GLY A 56 -8.97 -7.79 13.57
CA GLY A 56 -10.26 -7.42 13.00
C GLY A 56 -10.39 -7.78 11.53
N GLU A 57 -11.58 -8.12 11.08
CA GLU A 57 -11.86 -8.43 9.69
C GLU A 57 -11.99 -7.16 8.85
N ILE A 58 -11.73 -7.28 7.54
CA ILE A 58 -11.96 -6.20 6.57
C ILE A 58 -13.08 -6.67 5.64
N LEU A 59 -14.12 -5.86 5.55
CA LEU A 59 -15.36 -6.15 4.83
C LEU A 59 -15.56 -5.17 3.68
N ASP A 60 -16.23 -5.59 2.62
CA ASP A 60 -16.70 -4.69 1.58
C ASP A 60 -17.90 -3.86 2.05
N ARG A 61 -18.43 -2.98 1.18
CA ARG A 61 -19.57 -2.09 1.51
C ARG A 61 -20.87 -2.81 1.86
N TYR A 62 -21.00 -4.08 1.50
CA TYR A 62 -22.16 -4.92 1.73
C TYR A 62 -21.98 -5.89 2.89
N GLY A 63 -20.78 -5.93 3.50
CA GLY A 63 -20.44 -6.83 4.59
C GLY A 63 -19.87 -8.16 4.13
N THR A 64 -19.47 -8.29 2.86
CA THR A 64 -18.72 -9.45 2.37
C THR A 64 -17.29 -9.40 2.91
N THR A 65 -16.84 -10.47 3.53
CA THR A 65 -15.48 -10.55 4.08
C THR A 65 -14.45 -10.58 2.95
N LEU A 66 -13.48 -9.68 3.01
CA LEU A 66 -12.34 -9.62 2.10
C LEU A 66 -11.08 -10.17 2.76
N VAL A 67 -10.92 -9.88 4.05
CA VAL A 67 -9.79 -10.36 4.84
C VAL A 67 -10.28 -10.84 6.19
N SER A 68 -9.97 -12.09 6.51
CA SER A 68 -10.37 -12.80 7.74
C SER A 68 -9.14 -13.34 8.48
N ASN A 69 -9.40 -14.22 9.44
CA ASN A 69 -8.34 -14.93 10.15
C ASN A 69 -8.65 -16.45 10.15
N LYS A 70 -7.66 -17.24 9.86
CA LYS A 70 -7.68 -18.69 10.03
C LYS A 70 -7.07 -19.03 11.37
N VAL A 71 -7.70 -19.90 12.13
CA VAL A 71 -7.07 -20.48 13.33
C VAL A 71 -5.94 -21.39 12.90
N GLY A 72 -4.76 -21.11 13.37
CA GLY A 72 -3.53 -21.87 13.17
C GLY A 72 -2.88 -22.24 14.49
N TYR A 73 -1.68 -22.76 14.42
CA TYR A 73 -0.87 -23.12 15.58
C TYR A 73 0.54 -22.57 15.42
N SER A 74 1.08 -22.00 16.50
CA SER A 74 2.46 -21.55 16.57
C SER A 74 3.23 -22.34 17.63
N VAL A 75 4.52 -22.57 17.38
CA VAL A 75 5.44 -23.12 18.36
C VAL A 75 6.20 -22.01 19.01
N VAL A 76 6.07 -21.89 20.31
CA VAL A 76 6.78 -20.90 21.11
C VAL A 76 7.84 -21.57 21.99
N MET A 77 8.94 -20.87 22.19
CA MET A 77 10.06 -21.27 23.01
C MET A 77 10.22 -20.32 24.19
N GLN A 78 10.48 -20.89 25.36
CA GLN A 78 10.78 -20.16 26.59
C GLN A 78 12.15 -20.55 27.10
N LYS A 79 12.89 -19.60 27.66
CA LYS A 79 14.17 -19.92 28.32
C LYS A 79 13.92 -20.66 29.64
N THR A 80 14.49 -21.84 29.73
CA THR A 80 14.39 -22.72 30.92
C THR A 80 15.78 -22.91 31.55
N ASP A 81 15.84 -23.56 32.72
CA ASP A 81 17.09 -23.95 33.40
C ASP A 81 17.77 -25.18 32.78
N VAL A 82 17.34 -25.59 31.57
CA VAL A 82 17.93 -26.70 30.80
C VAL A 82 19.32 -26.29 30.34
N LYS A 83 20.29 -27.25 30.41
CA LYS A 83 21.66 -27.01 29.94
C LYS A 83 21.69 -26.84 28.43
N ASP A 84 22.69 -26.05 27.94
CA ASP A 84 22.81 -25.75 26.50
C ASP A 84 22.82 -27.01 25.63
N GLU A 85 23.52 -28.08 26.07
CA GLU A 85 23.63 -29.32 25.32
C GLU A 85 22.25 -30.01 25.19
N GLU A 86 21.47 -30.10 26.28
CA GLU A 86 20.11 -30.66 26.28
C GLU A 86 19.16 -29.78 25.46
N PHE A 87 19.33 -28.46 25.54
CA PHE A 87 18.51 -27.51 24.77
C PHE A 87 18.77 -27.61 23.27
N ASN A 88 20.02 -27.82 22.85
CA ASN A 88 20.38 -28.08 21.45
C ASN A 88 19.76 -29.39 20.94
N ASP A 89 19.68 -30.44 21.75
CA ASP A 89 18.98 -31.68 21.42
C ASP A 89 17.47 -31.46 21.23
N ILE A 90 16.86 -30.62 22.07
CA ILE A 90 15.45 -30.24 21.93
C ILE A 90 15.21 -29.52 20.61
N ILE A 91 16.05 -28.50 20.29
CA ILE A 91 15.96 -27.76 19.03
C ILE A 91 16.13 -28.69 17.83
N LYS A 92 17.12 -29.58 17.88
CA LYS A 92 17.34 -30.56 16.80
C LYS A 92 16.11 -31.44 16.55
N LYS A 93 15.51 -31.99 17.61
CA LYS A 93 14.28 -32.78 17.50
C LYS A 93 13.12 -32.00 16.94
N LEU A 94 13.00 -30.73 17.33
CA LEU A 94 11.97 -29.82 16.82
C LEU A 94 12.14 -29.56 15.32
N VAL A 95 13.36 -29.26 14.89
CA VAL A 95 13.73 -29.08 13.48
C VAL A 95 13.44 -30.35 12.66
N ASP A 96 13.71 -31.55 13.20
CA ASP A 96 13.39 -32.81 12.52
C ASP A 96 11.87 -32.95 12.27
N ILE A 97 11.03 -32.51 13.23
CA ILE A 97 9.58 -32.50 13.06
C ILE A 97 9.20 -31.50 11.95
N PHE A 98 9.71 -30.27 12.01
CA PHE A 98 9.41 -29.26 10.99
C PHE A 98 9.84 -29.71 9.59
N TYR A 99 11.01 -30.32 9.47
CA TYR A 99 11.48 -30.84 8.20
C TYR A 99 10.58 -31.99 7.67
N SER A 100 10.17 -32.92 8.55
CA SER A 100 9.32 -34.06 8.16
C SER A 100 7.88 -33.66 7.82
N THR A 101 7.40 -32.54 8.37
CA THR A 101 6.05 -32.01 8.19
C THR A 101 5.99 -30.81 7.24
N GLN A 102 7.14 -30.43 6.64
CA GLN A 102 7.27 -29.29 5.72
C GLN A 102 6.83 -27.96 6.35
N CYS A 103 7.05 -27.79 7.65
CA CYS A 103 6.80 -26.54 8.34
C CYS A 103 8.04 -25.63 8.28
N GLU A 104 7.84 -24.36 7.99
CA GLU A 104 8.87 -23.35 8.08
C GLU A 104 9.14 -22.97 9.53
N TYR A 105 10.33 -22.46 9.82
CA TYR A 105 10.70 -21.92 11.13
C TYR A 105 11.61 -20.72 10.99
N TYR A 106 11.66 -19.90 12.01
CA TYR A 106 12.43 -18.66 11.99
C TYR A 106 13.93 -18.88 12.20
N ASP A 107 14.71 -18.43 11.22
CA ASP A 107 16.16 -18.48 11.20
C ASP A 107 16.71 -17.19 10.54
N ASP A 108 16.90 -16.17 11.35
CA ASP A 108 17.31 -14.83 10.90
C ASP A 108 18.85 -14.66 10.86
N LEU A 109 19.64 -15.75 10.97
CA LEU A 109 21.09 -15.66 10.87
C LEU A 109 21.52 -15.44 9.41
N PRO A 110 22.15 -14.31 9.05
CA PRO A 110 22.50 -13.99 7.67
C PRO A 110 23.75 -14.76 7.18
N ILE A 111 23.76 -16.06 7.39
CA ILE A 111 24.83 -16.97 6.94
C ILE A 111 24.19 -18.19 6.26
N SER A 112 24.65 -18.56 5.08
CA SER A 112 24.15 -19.72 4.33
C SER A 112 24.41 -21.05 5.06
N PHE A 113 23.79 -22.14 4.59
CA PHE A 113 24.29 -23.49 4.87
C PHE A 113 25.65 -23.69 4.25
N ALA A 114 26.37 -24.74 4.66
CA ALA A 114 27.73 -25.00 4.16
C ALA A 114 27.77 -25.14 2.62
N PRO A 115 28.70 -24.50 1.92
CA PRO A 115 29.76 -23.63 2.46
C PRO A 115 29.21 -22.30 2.98
N TYR A 116 29.65 -21.90 4.18
CA TYR A 116 29.14 -20.73 4.87
C TYR A 116 29.54 -19.45 4.14
N GLN A 117 28.54 -18.63 3.78
CA GLN A 117 28.70 -17.32 3.16
C GLN A 117 27.69 -16.35 3.77
N PHE A 118 28.01 -15.07 3.80
CA PHE A 118 27.04 -14.04 4.21
C PHE A 118 25.92 -13.93 3.18
N LYS A 119 24.71 -13.71 3.68
CA LYS A 119 23.49 -13.44 2.92
C LYS A 119 22.99 -12.05 3.30
N PHE A 120 23.73 -11.02 2.98
CA PHE A 120 23.27 -9.65 3.09
C PHE A 120 22.67 -9.25 1.73
N GLU A 121 21.62 -8.48 1.76
CA GLU A 121 20.97 -7.91 0.59
C GLU A 121 21.50 -6.50 0.36
N ASP A 122 21.61 -6.05 -0.88
CA ASP A 122 21.97 -4.68 -1.24
C ASP A 122 20.71 -3.83 -1.26
N GLU A 123 20.24 -3.36 -0.09
CA GLU A 123 19.00 -2.56 0.03
C GLU A 123 19.10 -1.19 -0.64
N ASN A 124 20.33 -0.68 -0.88
CA ASN A 124 20.54 0.65 -1.46
C ASN A 124 20.76 0.64 -2.98
N GLU A 125 20.77 -0.54 -3.61
CA GLU A 125 20.99 -0.73 -5.06
C GLU A 125 22.32 -0.11 -5.57
N ASP A 126 23.30 0.10 -4.68
CA ASP A 126 24.60 0.68 -5.02
C ASP A 126 25.70 -0.38 -5.34
N GLY A 127 25.33 -1.67 -5.22
CA GLY A 127 26.21 -2.82 -5.45
C GLY A 127 27.12 -3.13 -4.24
N SER A 128 26.82 -2.57 -3.07
CA SER A 128 27.56 -2.79 -1.83
C SER A 128 26.67 -3.43 -0.77
N VAL A 129 27.02 -4.61 -0.31
CA VAL A 129 26.42 -5.27 0.88
C VAL A 129 27.20 -4.93 2.16
N GLU A 130 28.15 -4.02 2.07
CA GLU A 130 29.04 -3.68 3.19
C GLU A 130 28.31 -2.90 4.27
N ASP A 131 27.35 -2.05 3.86
CA ASP A 131 26.57 -1.23 4.77
C ASP A 131 25.59 -2.08 5.63
N GLU A 132 24.93 -3.08 5.04
CA GLU A 132 24.06 -4.02 5.77
C GLU A 132 24.88 -4.90 6.70
N ARG A 133 26.06 -5.30 6.28
CA ARG A 133 26.98 -6.06 7.13
C ARG A 133 27.41 -5.22 8.34
N GLU A 134 27.82 -3.97 8.14
CA GLU A 134 28.21 -3.05 9.22
C GLU A 134 27.02 -2.81 10.17
N ALA A 135 25.81 -2.57 9.64
CA ALA A 135 24.60 -2.41 10.40
C ALA A 135 24.28 -3.66 11.22
N TRP A 136 24.42 -4.85 10.63
CA TRP A 136 24.21 -6.12 11.34
C TRP A 136 25.18 -6.29 12.51
N PHE A 137 26.47 -6.04 12.30
CA PHE A 137 27.46 -6.11 13.38
C PHE A 137 27.19 -5.09 14.48
N LYS A 138 26.84 -3.87 14.12
CA LYS A 138 26.51 -2.80 15.06
C LYS A 138 25.27 -3.14 15.92
N ASN A 139 24.23 -3.65 15.28
CA ASN A 139 22.96 -3.99 15.94
C ASN A 139 23.08 -5.28 16.78
N ASN A 140 23.99 -6.18 16.42
CA ASN A 140 24.15 -7.47 17.08
C ASN A 140 25.43 -7.57 17.92
N SER A 141 26.13 -6.47 18.17
CA SER A 141 27.35 -6.42 19.01
C SER A 141 27.15 -6.92 20.45
N HIS A 142 25.91 -7.03 20.91
CA HIS A 142 25.53 -7.56 22.22
C HIS A 142 25.30 -9.09 22.23
N LEU A 143 25.16 -9.73 21.05
CA LEU A 143 24.79 -11.16 20.94
C LEU A 143 25.96 -12.13 21.14
N GLY A 144 27.20 -11.69 21.08
CA GLY A 144 28.30 -12.60 21.26
C GLY A 144 29.59 -11.93 21.69
N LYS A 145 30.11 -12.29 22.85
CA LYS A 145 31.49 -11.95 23.22
C LYS A 145 32.43 -12.76 22.32
N GLY A 146 33.12 -12.08 21.40
CA GLY A 146 34.12 -12.70 20.52
C GLY A 146 33.73 -12.73 19.05
N ILE A 147 32.62 -12.08 18.65
CA ILE A 147 32.28 -11.85 17.24
C ILE A 147 32.76 -10.45 16.86
N GLU A 148 33.63 -10.39 15.84
CA GLU A 148 34.23 -9.16 15.36
C GLU A 148 33.90 -8.97 13.87
N GLU A 149 33.75 -7.72 13.43
CA GLU A 149 33.33 -7.32 12.08
C GLU A 149 34.25 -7.86 10.96
N ASN A 150 35.53 -8.11 11.27
CA ASN A 150 36.50 -8.64 10.31
C ASN A 150 36.46 -10.17 10.15
N MET A 151 35.58 -10.86 10.89
CA MET A 151 35.45 -12.32 10.81
C MET A 151 34.77 -12.77 9.52
N SER A 152 35.23 -13.93 9.00
CA SER A 152 34.52 -14.63 7.92
C SER A 152 33.27 -15.33 8.43
N ALA A 153 32.34 -15.69 7.53
CA ALA A 153 31.13 -16.44 7.88
C ALA A 153 31.46 -17.76 8.61
N ASP A 154 32.55 -18.48 8.18
CA ASP A 154 33.04 -19.69 8.88
C ASP A 154 33.49 -19.39 10.31
N GLN A 155 34.21 -18.29 10.51
CA GLN A 155 34.69 -17.90 11.84
C GLN A 155 33.55 -17.53 12.77
N ILE A 156 32.53 -16.84 12.24
CA ILE A 156 31.33 -16.47 13.02
C ILE A 156 30.50 -17.72 13.37
N MET A 157 30.32 -18.63 12.40
CA MET A 157 29.68 -19.92 12.69
C MET A 157 30.39 -20.71 13.77
N GLN A 158 31.72 -20.74 13.72
CA GLN A 158 32.50 -21.43 14.75
C GLN A 158 32.36 -20.75 16.12
N ALA A 159 32.37 -19.40 16.16
CA ALA A 159 32.15 -18.66 17.40
C ALA A 159 30.75 -18.93 18.00
N TYR A 160 29.70 -18.93 17.19
CA TYR A 160 28.34 -19.25 17.68
C TYR A 160 28.24 -20.72 18.15
N LYS A 161 28.89 -21.69 17.47
CA LYS A 161 28.94 -23.08 17.95
C LYS A 161 29.54 -23.18 19.35
N GLU A 162 30.62 -22.44 19.60
CA GLU A 162 31.26 -22.39 20.92
C GLU A 162 30.41 -21.70 21.98
N ILE A 163 29.77 -20.55 21.64
CA ILE A 163 28.88 -19.79 22.51
C ILE A 163 27.69 -20.65 22.93
N TYR A 164 27.03 -21.31 21.97
CA TYR A 164 25.85 -22.13 22.19
C TYR A 164 26.19 -23.59 22.57
N LYS A 165 27.46 -23.97 22.65
CA LYS A 165 27.93 -25.33 22.95
C LYS A 165 27.31 -26.39 22.05
N VAL A 166 27.26 -26.09 20.75
CA VAL A 166 26.72 -27.02 19.75
C VAL A 166 27.74 -28.13 19.51
N SER A 167 27.32 -29.36 19.68
CA SER A 167 28.18 -30.54 19.59
C SER A 167 28.58 -30.88 18.14
N ASP A 168 29.84 -31.34 17.95
CA ASP A 168 30.31 -31.85 16.66
C ASP A 168 29.71 -33.22 16.28
N VAL A 169 28.84 -33.80 17.14
CA VAL A 169 28.09 -35.01 16.81
C VAL A 169 27.01 -34.74 15.77
N TYR A 170 26.53 -33.51 15.71
CA TYR A 170 25.56 -33.08 14.70
C TYR A 170 26.26 -32.85 13.34
N SER A 171 25.54 -33.13 12.23
CA SER A 171 26.01 -32.73 10.89
C SER A 171 26.15 -31.21 10.77
N GLU A 172 26.92 -30.74 9.79
CA GLU A 172 27.09 -29.29 9.56
C GLU A 172 25.76 -28.56 9.36
N ASP A 173 24.81 -29.16 8.65
CA ASP A 173 23.50 -28.62 8.44
C ASP A 173 22.69 -28.54 9.74
N GLU A 174 22.72 -29.58 10.56
CA GLU A 174 22.05 -29.57 11.87
C GLU A 174 22.67 -28.53 12.80
N GLN A 175 24.00 -28.41 12.82
CA GLN A 175 24.67 -27.36 13.58
C GLN A 175 24.25 -25.98 13.13
N ARG A 176 24.17 -25.72 11.81
CA ARG A 176 23.74 -24.45 11.26
C ARG A 176 22.30 -24.12 11.66
N ARG A 177 21.37 -25.08 11.61
CA ARG A 177 19.97 -24.92 12.00
C ARG A 177 19.83 -24.61 13.50
N ILE A 178 20.56 -25.35 14.35
CA ILE A 178 20.56 -25.12 15.80
C ILE A 178 21.08 -23.70 16.10
N VAL A 179 22.20 -23.30 15.46
CA VAL A 179 22.75 -21.96 15.63
C VAL A 179 21.76 -20.88 15.16
N GLY A 180 21.11 -21.07 14.02
CA GLY A 180 20.15 -20.13 13.48
C GLY A 180 18.97 -19.87 14.41
N ILE A 181 18.35 -20.93 14.93
CA ILE A 181 17.22 -20.80 15.89
C ILE A 181 17.69 -20.18 17.20
N ARG A 182 18.87 -20.56 17.72
CA ARG A 182 19.44 -19.97 18.95
C ARG A 182 19.72 -18.49 18.76
N TYR A 183 20.28 -18.12 17.61
CA TYR A 183 20.54 -16.73 17.24
C TYR A 183 19.23 -15.92 17.16
N ALA A 184 18.23 -16.39 16.42
CA ALA A 184 16.96 -15.72 16.27
C ALA A 184 16.26 -15.56 17.64
N ALA A 185 16.29 -16.59 18.48
CA ALA A 185 15.75 -16.55 19.84
C ALA A 185 16.45 -15.51 20.73
N GLU A 186 17.78 -15.40 20.65
CA GLU A 186 18.55 -14.43 21.42
C GLU A 186 18.35 -13.01 20.89
N ALA A 187 18.31 -12.84 19.57
CA ALA A 187 18.05 -11.55 18.92
C ALA A 187 16.66 -10.99 19.27
N SER A 188 15.66 -11.87 19.40
CA SER A 188 14.31 -11.51 19.84
C SER A 188 14.17 -11.28 21.35
N GLY A 189 15.26 -11.39 22.13
CA GLY A 189 15.26 -11.16 23.56
C GLY A 189 14.67 -12.30 24.38
N LEU A 190 14.79 -13.55 23.92
CA LEU A 190 14.32 -14.73 24.65
C LEU A 190 14.80 -14.73 26.10
N SER A 191 13.89 -14.77 27.05
CA SER A 191 14.15 -14.78 28.47
C SER A 191 13.20 -15.73 29.19
N GLN A 192 13.24 -15.77 30.52
CA GLN A 192 12.25 -16.52 31.30
C GLN A 192 10.84 -15.90 31.21
N THR A 193 10.71 -14.64 30.81
CA THR A 193 9.46 -13.89 30.71
C THR A 193 9.07 -13.52 29.28
N THR A 194 10.01 -13.59 28.35
CA THR A 194 9.80 -13.29 26.92
C THR A 194 9.85 -14.58 26.13
N LEU A 195 8.75 -14.91 25.45
CA LEU A 195 8.68 -16.06 24.56
C LEU A 195 9.27 -15.70 23.18
N PHE A 196 9.82 -16.70 22.50
CA PHE A 196 10.22 -16.62 21.11
C PHE A 196 9.33 -17.55 20.27
N THR A 197 8.70 -17.02 19.22
CA THR A 197 7.98 -17.85 18.24
C THR A 197 8.99 -18.51 17.33
N VAL A 198 9.09 -19.84 17.39
CA VAL A 198 10.02 -20.64 16.57
C VAL A 198 9.45 -20.87 15.19
N ALA A 199 8.16 -21.15 15.11
CA ALA A 199 7.43 -21.39 13.86
C ALA A 199 5.96 -21.00 14.04
N ASP A 200 5.34 -20.47 12.99
CA ASP A 200 3.92 -20.21 12.89
C ASP A 200 3.28 -21.05 11.77
N ASP A 201 1.94 -21.06 11.69
CA ASP A 201 1.15 -21.87 10.75
C ASP A 201 1.63 -23.31 10.62
N ILE A 202 1.99 -23.93 11.73
CA ILE A 202 2.45 -25.32 11.70
C ILE A 202 1.31 -26.29 11.42
N SER A 203 1.61 -27.36 10.72
CA SER A 203 0.64 -28.40 10.37
C SER A 203 0.10 -29.13 11.60
N VAL A 204 -1.12 -29.66 11.51
CA VAL A 204 -1.73 -30.48 12.57
C VAL A 204 -0.85 -31.71 12.88
N ASP A 205 -0.14 -32.24 11.90
CA ASP A 205 0.81 -33.35 12.10
C ASP A 205 1.99 -32.93 12.97
N ALA A 206 2.54 -31.71 12.76
CA ALA A 206 3.60 -31.18 13.62
C ALA A 206 3.08 -30.96 15.05
N VAL A 207 1.89 -30.35 15.20
CA VAL A 207 1.22 -30.18 16.50
C VAL A 207 1.09 -31.51 17.23
N THR A 208 0.63 -32.53 16.54
CA THR A 208 0.41 -33.88 17.12
C THR A 208 1.73 -34.48 17.60
N GLN A 209 2.78 -34.44 16.75
CA GLN A 209 4.09 -34.99 17.11
C GLN A 209 4.73 -34.26 18.30
N ILE A 210 4.57 -32.96 18.40
CA ILE A 210 5.10 -32.17 19.53
C ILE A 210 4.28 -32.48 20.81
N LYS A 211 2.94 -32.46 20.73
CA LYS A 211 2.08 -32.67 21.89
C LYS A 211 2.16 -34.13 22.45
N GLU A 212 2.29 -35.12 21.59
CA GLU A 212 2.46 -36.52 22.01
C GLU A 212 3.79 -36.75 22.75
N ARG A 213 4.79 -35.95 22.48
CA ARG A 213 6.13 -36.05 23.05
C ARG A 213 6.50 -34.84 23.92
N GLN A 214 5.52 -34.19 24.54
CA GLN A 214 5.67 -32.96 25.31
C GLN A 214 6.78 -33.04 26.38
N ASP A 215 6.96 -34.19 27.00
CA ASP A 215 7.99 -34.43 28.02
C ASP A 215 9.43 -34.29 27.46
N GLU A 216 9.62 -34.47 26.14
CA GLU A 216 10.91 -34.31 25.47
C GLU A 216 11.18 -32.84 25.08
N PHE A 217 10.14 -31.99 25.04
CA PHE A 217 10.20 -30.60 24.56
C PHE A 217 10.10 -29.58 25.71
N LYS A 218 10.95 -29.70 26.72
CA LYS A 218 11.00 -28.74 27.82
C LYS A 218 11.26 -27.31 27.32
N GLY A 219 10.40 -26.39 27.71
CA GLY A 219 10.47 -24.99 27.28
C GLY A 219 9.90 -24.73 25.87
N ILE A 220 9.26 -25.71 25.25
CA ILE A 220 8.53 -25.57 23.99
C ILE A 220 7.04 -25.75 24.27
N ALA A 221 6.22 -24.87 23.74
CA ALA A 221 4.77 -24.97 23.81
C ALA A 221 4.14 -24.73 22.43
N VAL A 222 3.01 -25.40 22.18
CA VAL A 222 2.17 -25.12 21.01
C VAL A 222 0.99 -24.28 21.48
N ILE A 223 0.86 -23.09 20.92
CA ILE A 223 -0.22 -22.16 21.20
C ILE A 223 -1.14 -22.03 19.98
N ASN A 224 -2.40 -21.64 20.22
CA ASN A 224 -3.28 -21.22 19.14
C ASN A 224 -2.81 -19.85 18.64
N ASP A 225 -2.87 -19.66 17.34
CA ASP A 225 -2.53 -18.41 16.68
C ASP A 225 -3.58 -18.07 15.62
N TYR A 226 -3.58 -16.84 15.16
CA TYR A 226 -4.50 -16.37 14.14
C TYR A 226 -3.71 -15.90 12.92
N ILE A 227 -3.86 -16.66 11.83
CA ILE A 227 -3.16 -16.40 10.59
C ILE A 227 -4.05 -15.54 9.70
N ARG A 228 -3.52 -14.44 9.20
CA ARG A 228 -4.24 -13.56 8.31
C ARG A 228 -4.59 -14.26 7.00
N GLN A 229 -5.86 -14.24 6.63
CA GLN A 229 -6.38 -14.90 5.44
C GLN A 229 -7.01 -13.86 4.53
N TYR A 230 -6.55 -13.84 3.28
CA TYR A 230 -7.14 -13.04 2.20
C TYR A 230 -8.11 -13.93 1.44
N ASP A 231 -9.44 -13.67 1.59
CA ASP A 231 -10.47 -14.59 1.09
C ASP A 231 -10.57 -14.65 -0.43
N ALA A 232 -10.06 -13.62 -1.12
CA ALA A 232 -9.85 -13.61 -2.57
C ALA A 232 -8.41 -13.13 -2.86
N PRO A 233 -7.42 -14.05 -2.81
CA PRO A 233 -6.02 -13.72 -3.08
C PRO A 233 -5.87 -13.02 -4.43
N GLY A 234 -5.19 -11.87 -4.45
CA GLY A 234 -5.04 -11.05 -5.66
C GLY A 234 -6.12 -9.99 -5.89
N LEU A 235 -7.26 -10.05 -5.18
CA LEU A 235 -8.29 -9.01 -5.25
C LEU A 235 -7.94 -7.81 -4.37
N ALA A 236 -8.02 -6.61 -4.94
CA ALA A 236 -7.77 -5.33 -4.25
C ALA A 236 -6.44 -5.29 -3.47
N THR A 237 -5.44 -6.04 -3.94
CA THR A 237 -4.16 -6.28 -3.25
C THR A 237 -3.51 -4.99 -2.76
N HIS A 238 -3.42 -3.98 -3.63
CA HIS A 238 -2.77 -2.70 -3.31
C HIS A 238 -3.60 -1.83 -2.35
N ILE A 239 -4.91 -2.09 -2.24
CA ILE A 239 -5.83 -1.37 -1.34
C ILE A 239 -5.87 -2.04 0.02
N LEU A 240 -6.09 -3.35 0.05
CA LEU A 240 -6.13 -4.12 1.30
C LEU A 240 -4.77 -4.07 1.99
N GLY A 241 -3.71 -4.21 1.22
CA GLY A 241 -2.36 -4.24 1.75
C GLY A 241 -2.07 -5.56 2.47
N ARG A 242 -1.00 -5.60 3.24
CA ARG A 242 -0.54 -6.82 3.91
C ARG A 242 -0.07 -6.54 5.33
N THR A 243 -0.02 -7.59 6.11
CA THR A 243 0.66 -7.64 7.40
C THR A 243 2.08 -8.20 7.24
N GLY A 244 2.90 -8.04 8.26
CA GLY A 244 4.23 -8.60 8.33
C GLY A 244 4.85 -8.40 9.70
N LYS A 245 5.99 -9.02 9.98
CA LYS A 245 6.71 -8.83 11.24
C LYS A 245 7.09 -7.37 11.44
N ILE A 246 7.00 -6.92 12.68
CA ILE A 246 7.45 -5.60 13.09
C ILE A 246 8.96 -5.49 12.90
N ASN A 247 9.45 -4.42 12.31
CA ASN A 247 10.87 -4.15 12.22
C ASN A 247 11.36 -3.29 13.42
N ALA A 248 12.65 -3.06 13.53
CA ALA A 248 13.24 -2.34 14.66
C ALA A 248 12.72 -0.90 14.80
N GLU A 249 12.51 -0.18 13.70
CA GLU A 249 11.99 1.19 13.71
C GLU A 249 10.53 1.23 14.12
N GLU A 250 9.71 0.33 13.56
CA GLU A 250 8.30 0.19 13.91
C GLU A 250 8.13 -0.24 15.37
N TYR A 251 9.00 -1.13 15.88
CA TYR A 251 9.00 -1.53 17.28
C TYR A 251 9.29 -0.34 18.20
N GLU A 252 10.36 0.43 17.92
CA GLU A 252 10.69 1.61 18.72
C GLU A 252 9.55 2.65 18.72
N ALA A 253 8.85 2.79 17.61
CA ALA A 253 7.70 3.70 17.49
C ALA A 253 6.45 3.19 18.24
N ASN A 254 6.29 1.88 18.43
CA ASN A 254 5.05 1.27 18.92
C ASN A 254 5.21 0.48 20.24
N LYS A 255 6.42 0.36 20.82
CA LYS A 255 6.67 -0.39 22.05
C LYS A 255 5.80 0.04 23.24
N ASP A 256 5.53 1.35 23.36
CA ASP A 256 4.67 1.90 24.41
C ASP A 256 3.19 1.55 24.22
N LEU A 257 2.82 1.05 23.02
CA LEU A 257 1.50 0.51 22.71
C LEU A 257 1.40 -1.00 22.96
N GLY A 258 2.43 -1.61 23.54
CA GLY A 258 2.47 -3.02 23.94
C GLY A 258 2.83 -3.97 22.81
N TYR A 259 3.58 -3.52 21.78
CA TYR A 259 4.13 -4.42 20.76
C TYR A 259 5.39 -5.13 21.26
N GLY A 260 5.49 -6.41 20.92
CA GLY A 260 6.70 -7.22 21.08
C GLY A 260 7.52 -7.30 19.77
N TYR A 261 8.76 -7.73 19.88
CA TYR A 261 9.70 -7.85 18.72
C TYR A 261 9.24 -8.83 17.63
N ASN A 262 8.31 -9.73 17.93
CA ASN A 262 7.80 -10.74 16.98
C ASN A 262 6.35 -10.49 16.58
N ASP A 263 5.79 -9.35 16.95
CA ASP A 263 4.40 -9.05 16.63
C ASP A 263 4.23 -8.77 15.13
N ILE A 264 3.04 -9.09 14.64
CA ILE A 264 2.61 -8.79 13.28
C ILE A 264 1.92 -7.43 13.27
N ILE A 265 2.31 -6.59 12.32
CA ILE A 265 1.77 -5.25 12.11
C ILE A 265 1.34 -5.06 10.66
N GLY A 266 0.40 -4.18 10.40
CA GLY A 266 0.05 -3.76 9.04
C GLY A 266 1.20 -3.02 8.37
N LYS A 267 1.59 -3.46 7.17
CA LYS A 267 2.72 -2.90 6.42
C LYS A 267 2.31 -1.94 5.31
N GLN A 268 1.18 -2.18 4.69
CA GLN A 268 0.68 -1.41 3.55
C GLN A 268 -0.85 -1.37 3.55
N GLY A 269 -1.41 -0.42 2.78
CA GLY A 269 -2.84 -0.34 2.53
C GLY A 269 -3.68 -0.15 3.78
N ILE A 270 -4.89 -0.67 3.74
CA ILE A 270 -5.84 -0.63 4.88
C ILE A 270 -5.32 -1.40 6.09
N GLU A 271 -4.56 -2.47 5.90
CA GLU A 271 -3.92 -3.17 7.00
C GLU A 271 -3.04 -2.25 7.84
N LYS A 272 -2.28 -1.35 7.20
CA LYS A 272 -1.43 -0.37 7.87
C LYS A 272 -2.23 0.79 8.44
N TRP A 273 -3.08 1.42 7.64
CA TRP A 273 -3.88 2.56 8.09
C TRP A 273 -4.81 2.18 9.25
N GLY A 274 -5.41 0.98 9.16
CA GLY A 274 -6.36 0.44 10.13
C GLY A 274 -5.74 -0.21 11.37
N GLU A 275 -4.41 -0.24 11.51
CA GLU A 275 -3.70 -0.94 12.59
C GLU A 275 -4.31 -0.67 13.98
N GLN A 276 -4.59 0.61 14.28
CA GLN A 276 -5.16 1.02 15.56
C GLN A 276 -6.55 0.42 15.87
N TYR A 277 -7.28 -0.04 14.84
CA TYR A 277 -8.60 -0.65 14.97
C TYR A 277 -8.52 -2.17 14.79
N LEU A 278 -7.74 -2.61 13.81
CA LEU A 278 -7.64 -4.03 13.45
C LEU A 278 -6.87 -4.84 14.48
N ARG A 279 -5.90 -4.24 15.19
CA ARG A 279 -5.19 -4.93 16.26
C ARG A 279 -6.14 -5.21 17.43
N GLY A 280 -6.24 -6.47 17.84
CA GLY A 280 -6.94 -6.88 19.06
C GLY A 280 -6.12 -6.59 20.31
N ILE A 281 -6.69 -6.87 21.45
CA ILE A 281 -6.02 -6.82 22.74
C ILE A 281 -5.76 -8.25 23.17
N ASP A 282 -4.48 -8.64 23.24
CA ASP A 282 -4.09 -9.98 23.63
C ASP A 282 -4.55 -10.30 25.05
N GLY A 283 -5.00 -11.53 25.24
CA GLY A 283 -5.36 -12.07 26.54
C GLY A 283 -4.13 -12.59 27.31
N THR A 284 -4.33 -12.91 28.56
CA THR A 284 -3.33 -13.56 29.40
C THR A 284 -3.92 -14.77 30.05
N THR A 285 -3.34 -15.95 29.76
CA THR A 285 -3.67 -17.17 30.49
C THR A 285 -2.74 -17.32 31.67
N GLY A 286 -3.30 -17.62 32.85
CA GLY A 286 -2.56 -17.71 34.10
C GLY A 286 -1.46 -18.76 34.05
N THR A 287 -0.31 -18.45 34.63
CA THR A 287 0.84 -19.34 34.70
C THR A 287 0.96 -20.02 36.03
N THR A 288 1.36 -21.26 35.97
CA THR A 288 1.77 -22.04 37.13
C THR A 288 3.23 -21.69 37.48
N LYS A 289 3.48 -21.37 38.71
CA LYS A 289 4.79 -21.04 39.23
C LYS A 289 5.24 -22.02 40.28
N GLU A 290 6.43 -22.50 40.18
CA GLU A 290 7.06 -23.26 41.23
C GLU A 290 7.76 -22.34 42.24
N VAL A 291 7.19 -22.21 43.43
CA VAL A 291 7.83 -21.52 44.54
C VAL A 291 8.13 -22.53 45.63
N ASN A 292 9.42 -22.78 45.91
CA ASN A 292 9.91 -23.75 46.89
C ASN A 292 9.39 -25.18 46.68
N GLY A 293 9.33 -25.64 45.44
CA GLY A 293 8.86 -27.01 45.13
C GLY A 293 7.34 -27.18 45.20
N LYS A 294 6.56 -26.13 45.20
CA LYS A 294 5.10 -26.13 45.09
C LYS A 294 4.69 -25.29 43.90
N GLU A 295 3.88 -25.87 43.05
CA GLU A 295 3.18 -25.13 42.00
C GLU A 295 2.13 -24.22 42.63
N ILE A 296 2.21 -22.91 42.30
CA ILE A 296 1.20 -21.92 42.66
C ILE A 296 0.62 -21.44 41.33
N THR A 297 -0.62 -21.77 41.07
CA THR A 297 -1.36 -21.24 39.92
C THR A 297 -1.84 -19.84 40.27
N VAL A 298 -1.31 -18.84 39.59
CA VAL A 298 -1.85 -17.47 39.65
C VAL A 298 -2.80 -17.34 38.44
N MET A 299 -4.10 -17.41 38.70
CA MET A 299 -5.10 -17.12 37.66
C MET A 299 -5.28 -15.61 37.55
N ASN A 300 -4.85 -15.08 36.44
CA ASN A 300 -5.22 -13.76 35.97
C ASN A 300 -5.62 -13.95 34.49
N ASP A 301 -6.79 -14.58 34.27
CA ASP A 301 -7.30 -14.83 32.94
C ASP A 301 -7.97 -13.56 32.44
N ALA A 302 -7.29 -12.84 31.54
CA ALA A 302 -7.90 -11.84 30.70
C ALA A 302 -8.18 -12.47 29.33
N GLU A 303 -9.45 -12.60 28.96
CA GLU A 303 -9.82 -13.09 27.63
C GLU A 303 -9.30 -12.13 26.54
N PRO A 304 -8.79 -12.63 25.43
CA PRO A 304 -8.37 -11.78 24.31
C PRO A 304 -9.59 -11.07 23.71
N VAL A 305 -9.43 -9.80 23.39
CA VAL A 305 -10.47 -9.00 22.71
C VAL A 305 -10.10 -8.87 21.24
N PRO A 306 -10.92 -9.40 20.32
CA PRO A 306 -10.67 -9.25 18.89
C PRO A 306 -10.58 -7.80 18.44
N GLY A 307 -9.80 -7.53 17.40
CA GLY A 307 -9.78 -6.22 16.76
C GLY A 307 -11.12 -5.86 16.11
N ASP A 308 -11.34 -4.58 15.94
CA ASP A 308 -12.57 -4.04 15.34
C ASP A 308 -12.62 -4.30 13.83
N TYR A 309 -13.83 -4.44 13.28
CA TYR A 309 -14.05 -4.64 11.84
C TYR A 309 -13.94 -3.32 11.08
N ILE A 310 -13.28 -3.34 9.93
CA ILE A 310 -13.29 -2.21 8.99
C ILE A 310 -14.23 -2.55 7.84
N VAL A 311 -15.26 -1.73 7.64
CA VAL A 311 -16.14 -1.79 6.48
C VAL A 311 -15.66 -0.77 5.46
N LEU A 312 -15.29 -1.24 4.27
CA LEU A 312 -14.83 -0.41 3.17
C LEU A 312 -15.99 0.15 2.36
N THR A 313 -15.70 1.13 1.51
CA THR A 313 -16.61 1.63 0.48
C THR A 313 -16.58 0.79 -0.79
N LEU A 314 -15.61 -0.12 -0.93
CA LEU A 314 -15.45 -1.00 -2.08
C LEU A 314 -16.65 -1.91 -2.30
N ASP A 315 -17.03 -2.04 -3.56
CA ASP A 315 -17.90 -3.08 -4.09
C ASP A 315 -17.00 -4.20 -4.66
N SER A 316 -16.92 -5.33 -3.95
CA SER A 316 -16.02 -6.42 -4.30
C SER A 316 -16.29 -7.04 -5.70
N ASP A 317 -17.53 -7.01 -6.14
CA ASP A 317 -17.90 -7.51 -7.47
C ASP A 317 -17.52 -6.52 -8.58
N LEU A 318 -17.65 -5.22 -8.32
CA LEU A 318 -17.19 -4.18 -9.24
C LEU A 318 -15.65 -4.16 -9.32
N GLN A 319 -14.98 -4.38 -8.18
CA GLN A 319 -13.52 -4.51 -8.10
C GLN A 319 -13.01 -5.65 -9.00
N LYS A 320 -13.63 -6.83 -8.94
CA LYS A 320 -13.27 -7.98 -9.79
C LYS A 320 -13.36 -7.64 -11.28
N VAL A 321 -14.41 -6.92 -11.67
CA VAL A 321 -14.59 -6.50 -13.06
C VAL A 321 -13.54 -5.48 -13.47
N ALA A 322 -13.26 -4.48 -12.60
CA ALA A 322 -12.26 -3.45 -12.86
C ALA A 322 -10.86 -4.06 -13.08
N GLU A 323 -10.44 -5.00 -12.21
CA GLU A 323 -9.15 -5.68 -12.32
C GLU A 323 -9.08 -6.57 -13.56
N LYS A 324 -10.12 -7.37 -13.78
CA LYS A 324 -10.14 -8.29 -14.92
C LYS A 324 -10.16 -7.55 -16.27
N SER A 325 -10.99 -6.51 -16.39
CA SER A 325 -11.04 -5.71 -17.61
C SER A 325 -9.74 -4.94 -17.87
N LEU A 326 -9.09 -4.45 -16.80
CA LEU A 326 -7.77 -3.81 -16.90
C LEU A 326 -6.72 -4.79 -17.42
N GLU A 327 -6.63 -5.96 -16.81
CA GLU A 327 -5.73 -7.05 -17.25
C GLU A 327 -5.98 -7.46 -18.68
N ASP A 328 -7.23 -7.80 -19.03
CA ASP A 328 -7.60 -8.26 -20.37
C ASP A 328 -7.29 -7.22 -21.44
N THR A 329 -7.56 -5.95 -21.14
CA THR A 329 -7.27 -4.85 -22.07
C THR A 329 -5.77 -4.71 -22.33
N ILE A 330 -4.94 -4.76 -21.27
CA ILE A 330 -3.48 -4.70 -21.40
C ILE A 330 -2.97 -5.91 -22.22
N GLN A 331 -3.42 -7.11 -21.89
CA GLN A 331 -3.03 -8.32 -22.61
C GLN A 331 -3.46 -8.28 -24.09
N ASN A 332 -4.66 -7.78 -24.39
CA ASN A 332 -5.17 -7.65 -25.76
C ASN A 332 -4.36 -6.62 -26.57
N ILE A 333 -3.96 -5.49 -25.97
CA ILE A 333 -3.08 -4.51 -26.62
C ILE A 333 -1.75 -5.17 -26.98
N ARG A 334 -1.12 -5.86 -26.02
CA ARG A 334 0.15 -6.58 -26.25
C ARG A 334 0.03 -7.65 -27.33
N ALA A 335 -1.05 -8.45 -27.30
CA ALA A 335 -1.29 -9.52 -28.26
C ALA A 335 -1.57 -8.98 -29.69
N SER A 336 -2.16 -7.79 -29.78
CA SER A 336 -2.49 -7.14 -31.08
C SER A 336 -1.32 -6.31 -31.61
N SER A 337 -0.26 -6.11 -30.82
CA SER A 337 0.90 -5.34 -31.21
C SER A 337 1.68 -6.04 -32.32
N GLY A 338 2.13 -5.26 -33.31
CA GLY A 338 2.99 -5.76 -34.40
C GLY A 338 4.48 -5.63 -34.02
N VAL A 339 5.33 -5.73 -35.05
CA VAL A 339 6.81 -5.57 -34.91
C VAL A 339 7.23 -4.09 -34.89
N LYS A 340 6.30 -3.15 -34.96
CA LYS A 340 6.60 -1.71 -34.99
C LYS A 340 6.84 -1.15 -33.61
N ALA A 341 7.86 -0.34 -33.46
CA ALA A 341 8.05 0.43 -32.26
C ALA A 341 6.83 1.33 -32.00
N LYS A 342 6.38 1.41 -30.72
CA LYS A 342 5.26 2.23 -30.26
C LYS A 342 3.86 1.76 -30.67
N ASP A 343 3.66 0.47 -30.77
CA ASP A 343 2.37 -0.17 -31.10
C ASP A 343 1.71 -0.90 -29.91
N GLY A 344 2.25 -0.74 -28.68
CA GLY A 344 1.70 -1.30 -27.44
C GLY A 344 2.30 -2.64 -27.03
N ALA A 345 3.37 -3.12 -27.66
CA ALA A 345 4.10 -4.30 -27.22
C ALA A 345 4.68 -4.14 -25.80
N ASP A 346 4.92 -2.89 -25.39
CA ASP A 346 5.39 -2.44 -24.10
C ASP A 346 4.26 -2.07 -23.10
N CYS A 347 3.01 -2.33 -23.44
CA CYS A 347 1.87 -2.09 -22.54
C CYS A 347 1.80 -3.22 -21.49
N ASP A 348 2.31 -3.00 -20.30
CA ASP A 348 2.43 -4.01 -19.25
C ASP A 348 1.85 -3.59 -17.89
N ALA A 349 1.38 -2.35 -17.78
CA ALA A 349 0.88 -1.82 -16.52
C ALA A 349 -0.28 -0.84 -16.72
N GLY A 350 -1.05 -0.63 -15.66
CA GLY A 350 -2.15 0.32 -15.67
C GLY A 350 -2.87 0.45 -14.33
N SER A 351 -3.84 1.35 -14.30
CA SER A 351 -4.65 1.57 -13.10
C SER A 351 -6.05 2.09 -13.44
N VAL A 352 -6.98 1.76 -12.55
CA VAL A 352 -8.39 2.19 -12.62
C VAL A 352 -8.81 2.77 -11.28
N ALA A 353 -9.59 3.85 -11.30
CA ALA A 353 -10.31 4.35 -10.13
C ALA A 353 -11.79 4.56 -10.47
N VAL A 354 -12.68 4.10 -9.61
CA VAL A 354 -14.15 4.26 -9.72
C VAL A 354 -14.66 4.93 -8.46
N ILE A 355 -15.25 6.13 -8.60
CA ILE A 355 -15.71 6.96 -7.49
C ILE A 355 -17.21 7.19 -7.61
N ASP A 356 -17.94 7.09 -6.50
CA ASP A 356 -19.31 7.55 -6.37
C ASP A 356 -19.36 9.09 -6.45
N VAL A 357 -20.09 9.61 -7.42
CA VAL A 357 -20.13 11.05 -7.74
C VAL A 357 -20.79 11.88 -6.64
N LYS A 358 -21.64 11.26 -5.81
CA LYS A 358 -22.47 11.94 -4.79
C LYS A 358 -21.85 11.89 -3.39
N THR A 359 -20.90 10.97 -3.17
CA THR A 359 -20.32 10.77 -1.83
C THR A 359 -18.77 10.88 -1.80
N GLY A 360 -18.10 10.70 -2.94
CA GLY A 360 -16.65 10.59 -2.99
C GLY A 360 -16.10 9.21 -2.59
N ASP A 361 -16.97 8.22 -2.37
CA ASP A 361 -16.57 6.87 -1.99
C ASP A 361 -15.83 6.18 -3.14
N LEU A 362 -14.69 5.57 -2.85
CA LEU A 362 -14.00 4.69 -3.80
C LEU A 362 -14.76 3.37 -3.88
N LEU A 363 -15.38 3.09 -5.02
CA LEU A 363 -16.16 1.86 -5.24
C LEU A 363 -15.30 0.71 -5.77
N ALA A 364 -14.29 1.02 -6.57
CA ALA A 364 -13.27 0.09 -7.04
C ALA A 364 -11.97 0.84 -7.36
N GLY A 365 -10.84 0.18 -7.13
CA GLY A 365 -9.53 0.72 -7.44
C GLY A 365 -8.55 -0.41 -7.78
N ALA A 366 -8.00 -0.39 -8.99
CA ALA A 366 -7.13 -1.44 -9.48
C ALA A 366 -5.75 -0.89 -9.88
N SER A 367 -4.72 -1.67 -9.61
CA SER A 367 -3.36 -1.50 -10.16
C SER A 367 -2.93 -2.82 -10.79
N TYR A 368 -2.43 -2.75 -12.02
CA TYR A 368 -1.89 -3.91 -12.73
C TYR A 368 -0.42 -3.65 -13.12
N PRO A 369 0.47 -4.65 -13.03
CA PRO A 369 0.20 -6.01 -12.57
C PRO A 369 -0.10 -6.07 -11.08
N THR A 370 -0.79 -7.13 -10.67
CA THR A 370 -1.09 -7.45 -9.27
C THR A 370 -0.31 -8.69 -8.82
N TYR A 371 -0.43 -9.07 -7.57
CA TYR A 371 0.21 -10.25 -6.99
C TYR A 371 -0.70 -10.93 -5.96
N ASP A 372 -0.40 -12.20 -5.67
CA ASP A 372 -1.10 -12.98 -4.65
C ASP A 372 -0.51 -12.68 -3.27
N MET A 373 -1.29 -12.02 -2.41
CA MET A 373 -0.86 -11.67 -1.05
C MET A 373 -0.56 -12.90 -0.18
N SER A 374 -1.22 -14.03 -0.44
CA SER A 374 -1.00 -15.27 0.29
C SER A 374 0.37 -15.90 0.02
N LYS A 375 0.99 -15.54 -1.11
CA LYS A 375 2.30 -16.02 -1.55
C LYS A 375 3.39 -14.95 -1.52
N PHE A 376 3.10 -13.82 -0.87
CA PHE A 376 4.00 -12.67 -0.91
C PHE A 376 5.44 -13.01 -0.51
N ASN A 377 5.62 -13.78 0.57
CA ASN A 377 6.95 -14.16 1.05
C ASN A 377 7.66 -15.12 0.09
N GLU A 378 6.93 -16.06 -0.54
CA GLU A 378 7.47 -17.00 -1.52
C GLU A 378 7.89 -16.31 -2.81
N ASP A 379 7.09 -15.34 -3.25
CA ASP A 379 7.25 -14.64 -4.54
C ASP A 379 8.07 -13.34 -4.44
N TYR A 380 8.52 -12.95 -3.24
CA TYR A 380 9.11 -11.63 -2.96
C TYR A 380 10.25 -11.27 -3.91
N GLU A 381 11.24 -12.15 -4.08
CA GLU A 381 12.36 -11.91 -5.00
C GLU A 381 11.90 -11.74 -6.47
N THR A 382 10.87 -12.47 -6.88
CA THR A 382 10.29 -12.34 -8.22
C THR A 382 9.55 -11.02 -8.37
N LEU A 383 8.84 -10.59 -7.32
CA LEU A 383 8.06 -9.35 -7.32
C LEU A 383 8.95 -8.11 -7.33
N ILE A 384 10.02 -8.08 -6.53
CA ILE A 384 10.92 -6.92 -6.44
C ILE A 384 11.77 -6.76 -7.70
N ASN A 385 12.16 -7.87 -8.35
CA ASN A 385 12.95 -7.85 -9.59
C ASN A 385 12.11 -7.75 -10.88
N ASN A 386 10.80 -7.56 -10.78
CA ASN A 386 9.92 -7.44 -11.94
C ASN A 386 9.90 -6.00 -12.44
N ASP A 387 10.33 -5.76 -13.68
CA ASP A 387 10.37 -4.43 -14.32
C ASP A 387 9.01 -3.72 -14.34
N ALA A 388 7.90 -4.48 -14.39
CA ALA A 388 6.54 -3.94 -14.34
C ALA A 388 6.09 -3.54 -12.92
N LYS A 389 6.93 -3.71 -11.90
CA LYS A 389 6.73 -3.28 -10.51
C LYS A 389 5.36 -3.63 -9.93
N PRO A 390 5.04 -4.93 -9.78
CA PRO A 390 3.71 -5.37 -9.33
C PRO A 390 3.33 -4.90 -7.92
N MET A 391 4.29 -4.59 -7.06
CA MET A 391 4.03 -4.08 -5.71
C MET A 391 3.69 -2.58 -5.65
N TRP A 392 3.84 -1.86 -6.77
CA TRP A 392 3.59 -0.42 -6.80
C TRP A 392 2.10 -0.11 -6.91
N ASN A 393 1.56 0.63 -5.92
CA ASN A 393 0.17 1.08 -5.92
C ASN A 393 -0.02 2.26 -6.90
N ARG A 394 -0.26 1.94 -8.17
CA ARG A 394 -0.45 2.93 -9.22
C ARG A 394 -1.67 3.81 -9.02
N LEU A 395 -2.68 3.31 -8.33
CA LEU A 395 -3.92 4.05 -8.05
C LEU A 395 -3.67 5.39 -7.38
N VAL A 396 -2.81 5.41 -6.36
CA VAL A 396 -2.56 6.58 -5.50
C VAL A 396 -1.14 7.13 -5.59
N SER A 397 -0.18 6.36 -6.16
CA SER A 397 1.23 6.76 -6.26
C SER A 397 1.74 6.85 -7.70
N GLY A 398 1.02 6.30 -8.69
CA GLY A 398 1.36 6.43 -10.10
C GLY A 398 1.12 7.84 -10.60
N LEU A 399 2.14 8.46 -11.18
CA LEU A 399 2.10 9.84 -11.69
C LEU A 399 2.10 9.86 -13.22
N TYR A 400 1.01 10.30 -13.81
CA TYR A 400 0.81 10.28 -15.25
C TYR A 400 0.39 11.64 -15.80
N SER A 401 0.94 12.01 -16.96
CA SER A 401 0.41 13.14 -17.72
C SER A 401 -1.02 12.86 -18.16
N PRO A 402 -1.98 13.74 -17.86
CA PRO A 402 -3.39 13.50 -18.17
C PRO A 402 -3.67 13.57 -19.69
N GLY A 403 -2.80 14.25 -20.45
CA GLY A 403 -3.05 14.52 -21.86
C GLY A 403 -4.39 15.23 -22.06
N SER A 404 -5.08 14.89 -23.14
CA SER A 404 -6.35 15.55 -23.49
C SER A 404 -7.50 15.36 -22.49
N THR A 405 -7.37 14.52 -21.45
CA THR A 405 -8.36 14.46 -20.36
C THR A 405 -8.33 15.72 -19.48
N PHE A 406 -7.30 16.54 -19.58
CA PHE A 406 -7.19 17.83 -18.90
C PHE A 406 -7.99 18.96 -19.59
N LYS A 407 -8.34 18.80 -20.88
CA LYS A 407 -9.03 19.85 -21.67
C LYS A 407 -10.39 20.30 -21.09
N PRO A 408 -11.23 19.44 -20.51
CA PRO A 408 -12.44 19.92 -19.83
C PRO A 408 -12.14 20.95 -18.74
N LEU A 409 -11.10 20.76 -17.92
CA LEU A 409 -10.69 21.75 -16.93
C LEU A 409 -10.22 23.05 -17.59
N THR A 410 -9.39 22.96 -18.63
CA THR A 410 -8.94 24.14 -19.39
C THR A 410 -10.12 24.92 -19.96
N ALA A 411 -11.15 24.22 -20.46
CA ALA A 411 -12.37 24.84 -20.95
C ALA A 411 -13.15 25.56 -19.84
N ILE A 412 -13.39 24.89 -18.72
CA ILE A 412 -14.07 25.49 -17.56
C ILE A 412 -13.31 26.73 -17.08
N ALA A 413 -12.00 26.60 -16.85
CA ALA A 413 -11.18 27.71 -16.37
C ALA A 413 -11.22 28.93 -17.30
N ALA A 414 -11.21 28.71 -18.63
CA ALA A 414 -11.23 29.80 -19.59
C ALA A 414 -12.61 30.47 -19.69
N LEU A 415 -13.68 29.70 -19.62
CA LEU A 415 -15.05 30.22 -19.64
C LEU A 415 -15.33 31.02 -18.37
N GLU A 416 -15.04 30.48 -17.20
CA GLU A 416 -15.26 31.13 -15.90
C GLU A 416 -14.41 32.42 -15.72
N THR A 417 -13.23 32.46 -16.31
CA THR A 417 -12.35 33.64 -16.25
C THR A 417 -12.61 34.65 -17.36
N GLY A 418 -13.61 34.41 -18.24
CA GLY A 418 -13.97 35.32 -19.35
C GLY A 418 -12.95 35.37 -20.48
N ASN A 419 -11.99 34.42 -20.54
CA ASN A 419 -11.03 34.31 -21.62
C ASN A 419 -11.59 33.58 -22.86
N LEU A 420 -12.78 33.01 -22.71
CA LEU A 420 -13.54 32.32 -23.77
C LEU A 420 -15.03 32.54 -23.51
N ASN A 421 -15.83 32.60 -24.57
CA ASN A 421 -17.30 32.54 -24.50
C ASN A 421 -17.79 31.18 -25.04
N VAL A 422 -18.91 30.66 -24.50
CA VAL A 422 -19.45 29.34 -24.87
C VAL A 422 -19.66 29.20 -26.39
N ASN A 423 -20.13 30.26 -27.05
CA ASN A 423 -20.44 30.28 -28.48
C ASN A 423 -19.30 30.82 -29.33
N GLU A 424 -18.15 31.15 -28.74
CA GLU A 424 -17.00 31.67 -29.48
C GLU A 424 -16.44 30.59 -30.43
N ILE A 425 -16.14 31.03 -31.64
CA ILE A 425 -15.56 30.17 -32.67
C ILE A 425 -14.07 30.50 -32.83
N ILE A 426 -13.22 29.48 -32.67
CA ILE A 426 -11.81 29.51 -33.03
C ILE A 426 -11.60 28.58 -34.21
N GLU A 427 -10.90 29.06 -35.27
CA GLU A 427 -10.64 28.27 -36.47
C GLU A 427 -9.29 27.57 -36.36
N ASP A 428 -9.32 26.23 -36.45
CA ASP A 428 -8.10 25.39 -36.46
C ASP A 428 -7.44 25.47 -37.84
N GLU A 429 -6.29 26.11 -37.93
CA GLU A 429 -5.46 26.22 -39.14
C GLU A 429 -4.40 25.11 -39.25
N GLY A 430 -4.40 24.14 -38.33
CA GLY A 430 -3.47 23.03 -38.29
C GLY A 430 -2.16 23.32 -37.54
N ILE A 431 -1.51 24.44 -37.82
CA ILE A 431 -0.26 24.87 -37.17
C ILE A 431 -0.55 26.14 -36.37
N TYR A 432 -0.28 26.11 -35.06
CA TYR A 432 -0.45 27.27 -34.20
C TYR A 432 0.78 28.18 -34.25
N LYS A 433 0.64 29.34 -34.91
CA LYS A 433 1.77 30.21 -35.30
C LYS A 433 1.96 31.47 -34.43
N PHE A 434 1.35 31.54 -33.25
CA PHE A 434 1.43 32.76 -32.42
C PHE A 434 2.85 33.09 -31.97
N TYR A 435 3.63 32.08 -31.59
CA TYR A 435 5.04 32.26 -31.26
C TYR A 435 5.92 31.93 -32.45
N ALA A 436 6.93 32.79 -32.73
CA ALA A 436 7.79 32.61 -33.90
C ALA A 436 8.72 31.36 -33.74
N ASP A 437 9.16 31.13 -32.51
CA ASP A 437 10.13 30.13 -32.11
C ASP A 437 9.50 28.76 -31.70
N TYR A 438 8.18 28.75 -31.50
CA TYR A 438 7.47 27.52 -31.10
C TYR A 438 6.09 27.44 -31.77
N GLN A 439 5.96 26.57 -32.78
CA GLN A 439 4.75 26.46 -33.60
C GLN A 439 4.21 25.00 -33.54
N PRO A 440 3.51 24.60 -32.45
CA PRO A 440 2.98 23.27 -32.33
C PRO A 440 1.83 23.05 -33.30
N THR A 441 1.61 21.75 -33.64
CA THR A 441 0.54 21.34 -34.56
C THR A 441 -0.65 20.77 -33.81
N CYS A 442 -1.85 20.94 -34.35
CA CYS A 442 -2.99 20.12 -33.97
C CYS A 442 -2.72 18.65 -34.32
N TRP A 443 -3.23 17.71 -33.50
CA TRP A 443 -2.96 16.28 -33.71
C TRP A 443 -3.39 15.80 -35.12
N ILE A 444 -4.55 16.22 -35.60
CA ILE A 444 -5.06 15.83 -36.92
C ILE A 444 -4.16 16.36 -38.05
N TRP A 445 -3.57 17.53 -37.88
CA TRP A 445 -2.59 18.05 -38.82
C TRP A 445 -1.30 17.23 -38.79
N GLY A 446 -0.88 16.82 -37.61
CA GLY A 446 0.30 15.99 -37.43
C GLY A 446 0.18 14.66 -38.17
N GLU A 447 -0.95 13.99 -38.04
CA GLU A 447 -1.20 12.65 -38.60
C GLU A 447 -1.66 12.71 -40.06
N TYR A 448 -2.63 13.56 -40.39
CA TYR A 448 -3.35 13.49 -41.69
C TYR A 448 -3.22 14.74 -42.54
N LYS A 449 -2.57 15.82 -42.05
CA LYS A 449 -2.51 17.13 -42.71
C LYS A 449 -3.90 17.75 -42.97
N LEU A 450 -4.87 17.43 -42.10
CA LEU A 450 -6.22 18.00 -42.06
C LEU A 450 -6.35 18.99 -40.92
N THR A 451 -7.46 19.75 -40.90
CA THR A 451 -7.82 20.67 -39.79
C THR A 451 -9.23 20.37 -39.31
N HIS A 452 -9.56 20.74 -38.07
CA HIS A 452 -10.93 20.66 -37.58
C HIS A 452 -11.79 21.84 -38.03
N GLY A 453 -11.21 22.87 -38.67
CA GLY A 453 -11.91 24.07 -39.08
C GLY A 453 -12.47 24.85 -37.90
N LYS A 454 -13.70 25.35 -38.02
CA LYS A 454 -14.35 26.19 -37.04
C LYS A 454 -14.85 25.38 -35.83
N GLN A 455 -14.35 25.67 -34.65
CA GLN A 455 -14.67 24.96 -33.41
C GLN A 455 -15.21 25.92 -32.34
N ASN A 456 -16.31 25.58 -31.68
CA ASN A 456 -16.65 26.09 -30.37
C ASN A 456 -16.12 25.15 -29.28
N VAL A 457 -16.32 25.46 -28.02
CA VAL A 457 -15.77 24.68 -26.90
C VAL A 457 -16.24 23.22 -26.90
N SER A 458 -17.52 22.95 -27.17
CA SER A 458 -18.08 21.57 -27.20
C SER A 458 -17.51 20.76 -28.38
N ALA A 459 -17.44 21.34 -29.56
CA ALA A 459 -16.83 20.71 -30.75
C ALA A 459 -15.31 20.50 -30.55
N ALA A 460 -14.62 21.44 -29.92
CA ALA A 460 -13.21 21.32 -29.61
C ALA A 460 -12.91 20.20 -28.59
N LEU A 461 -13.81 19.94 -27.65
CA LEU A 461 -13.73 18.79 -26.72
C LEU A 461 -13.98 17.49 -27.47
N GLU A 462 -15.05 17.39 -28.28
CA GLU A 462 -15.40 16.26 -29.15
C GLU A 462 -14.20 15.84 -30.00
N ASN A 463 -13.67 16.77 -30.79
CA ASN A 463 -12.57 16.55 -31.72
C ASN A 463 -11.19 16.54 -31.05
N SER A 464 -11.14 16.77 -29.73
CA SER A 464 -9.89 16.91 -29.00
C SER A 464 -8.90 17.89 -29.62
N CYS A 465 -9.38 19.03 -30.14
CA CYS A 465 -8.64 20.00 -30.94
C CYS A 465 -7.54 20.68 -30.15
N ASN A 466 -6.25 20.34 -30.40
CA ASN A 466 -5.13 20.98 -29.71
C ASN A 466 -5.03 22.48 -30.03
N TYR A 467 -5.25 22.87 -31.29
CA TYR A 467 -5.17 24.25 -31.73
C TYR A 467 -6.08 25.17 -30.91
N PHE A 468 -7.34 24.76 -30.71
CA PHE A 468 -8.31 25.47 -29.89
C PHE A 468 -7.76 25.69 -28.45
N PHE A 469 -7.27 24.64 -27.83
CA PHE A 469 -6.78 24.68 -26.45
C PHE A 469 -5.42 25.37 -26.31
N TYR A 470 -4.60 25.44 -27.35
CA TYR A 470 -3.40 26.31 -27.38
C TYR A 470 -3.81 27.78 -27.30
N GLU A 471 -4.78 28.20 -28.11
CA GLU A 471 -5.24 29.60 -28.09
C GLU A 471 -5.89 29.95 -26.75
N VAL A 472 -6.74 29.10 -26.24
CA VAL A 472 -7.42 29.28 -24.95
C VAL A 472 -6.39 29.35 -23.80
N GLY A 473 -5.46 28.42 -23.74
CA GLY A 473 -4.40 28.40 -22.73
C GLY A 473 -3.50 29.63 -22.79
N ARG A 474 -3.14 30.10 -23.99
CA ARG A 474 -2.36 31.33 -24.20
C ARG A 474 -3.06 32.56 -23.62
N ARG A 475 -4.39 32.69 -23.87
CA ARG A 475 -5.16 33.84 -23.39
C ARG A 475 -5.28 33.85 -21.87
N MET A 476 -5.50 32.69 -21.27
CA MET A 476 -5.69 32.51 -19.83
C MET A 476 -4.36 32.61 -19.05
N GLY A 477 -3.29 32.02 -19.58
CA GLY A 477 -2.00 31.89 -18.92
C GLY A 477 -1.94 30.82 -17.84
N ILE A 478 -0.70 30.44 -17.46
CA ILE A 478 -0.46 29.29 -16.58
C ILE A 478 -1.00 29.49 -15.15
N ASN A 479 -0.95 30.71 -14.62
CA ASN A 479 -1.38 30.94 -13.23
C ASN A 479 -2.88 30.68 -13.01
N LYS A 480 -3.72 31.01 -13.98
CA LYS A 480 -5.16 30.73 -13.90
C LYS A 480 -5.45 29.25 -14.09
N LEU A 481 -4.67 28.59 -14.96
CA LEU A 481 -4.77 27.17 -15.16
C LEU A 481 -4.40 26.37 -13.90
N ASP A 482 -3.33 26.76 -13.22
CA ASP A 482 -2.89 26.19 -11.94
C ASP A 482 -3.95 26.41 -10.81
N GLU A 483 -4.50 27.64 -10.75
CA GLU A 483 -5.58 27.97 -9.78
C GLU A 483 -6.78 27.01 -9.92
N TYR A 484 -7.24 26.79 -11.16
CA TYR A 484 -8.36 25.89 -11.41
C TYR A 484 -7.99 24.42 -11.24
N ALA A 485 -6.78 24.02 -11.60
CA ALA A 485 -6.30 22.66 -11.34
C ALA A 485 -6.39 22.31 -9.84
N LYS A 486 -5.95 23.21 -8.97
CA LYS A 486 -6.04 23.06 -7.52
C LYS A 486 -7.48 23.00 -7.02
N LYS A 487 -8.39 23.85 -7.52
CA LYS A 487 -9.82 23.79 -7.18
C LYS A 487 -10.42 22.41 -7.49
N PHE A 488 -9.99 21.79 -8.59
CA PHE A 488 -10.40 20.44 -8.96
C PHE A 488 -9.58 19.32 -8.29
N GLY A 489 -8.64 19.66 -7.38
CA GLY A 489 -7.84 18.71 -6.62
C GLY A 489 -6.67 18.10 -7.39
N LEU A 490 -6.34 18.63 -8.58
CA LEU A 490 -5.20 18.17 -9.35
C LEU A 490 -3.91 18.79 -8.81
N GLY A 491 -3.01 17.95 -8.32
CA GLY A 491 -1.79 18.37 -7.61
C GLY A 491 -1.96 18.41 -6.07
N GLU A 492 -3.05 17.88 -5.54
CA GLU A 492 -3.32 17.78 -4.10
C GLU A 492 -3.74 16.35 -3.75
N LYS A 493 -3.43 15.90 -2.52
CA LYS A 493 -3.93 14.61 -2.02
C LYS A 493 -5.45 14.61 -1.95
N THR A 494 -6.08 13.50 -2.31
CA THR A 494 -7.54 13.33 -2.21
C THR A 494 -8.01 13.09 -0.79
N GLY A 495 -7.08 12.69 0.08
CA GLY A 495 -7.34 12.40 1.49
C GLY A 495 -7.85 10.98 1.75
N ILE A 496 -7.69 10.08 0.78
CA ILE A 496 -8.02 8.65 0.93
C ILE A 496 -7.20 8.00 2.05
N GLU A 497 -7.75 6.99 2.69
CA GLU A 497 -7.15 6.25 3.80
C GLU A 497 -6.03 5.28 3.33
N LEU A 498 -5.07 5.80 2.56
CA LEU A 498 -3.87 5.08 2.09
C LEU A 498 -2.65 5.98 2.27
N ASP A 499 -1.71 5.57 3.11
CA ASP A 499 -0.54 6.38 3.51
C ASP A 499 0.37 6.72 2.32
N GLU A 500 0.44 5.85 1.32
CA GLU A 500 1.28 5.98 0.13
C GLU A 500 0.74 6.96 -0.91
N GLU A 501 -0.39 7.63 -0.65
CA GLU A 501 -0.93 8.64 -1.56
C GLU A 501 0.06 9.80 -1.80
N VAL A 502 0.29 10.14 -3.06
CA VAL A 502 1.10 11.29 -3.47
C VAL A 502 0.24 12.41 -4.06
N ALA A 503 0.69 13.65 -3.89
CA ALA A 503 -0.09 14.83 -4.33
C ALA A 503 -0.09 15.04 -5.86
N GLY A 504 0.89 14.48 -6.60
CA GLY A 504 1.07 14.85 -7.99
C GLY A 504 1.56 16.29 -8.17
N HIS A 505 1.60 16.77 -9.42
CA HIS A 505 2.15 18.09 -9.73
C HIS A 505 1.39 18.73 -10.89
N MET A 506 1.01 20.00 -10.73
CA MET A 506 0.59 20.83 -11.83
C MET A 506 1.82 21.50 -12.47
N ALA A 507 1.88 21.52 -13.80
CA ALA A 507 2.92 22.27 -14.51
C ALA A 507 2.90 23.75 -14.12
N SER A 508 4.03 24.24 -13.61
CA SER A 508 4.19 25.62 -13.20
C SER A 508 5.64 26.09 -13.40
N PRO A 509 5.88 27.40 -13.44
CA PRO A 509 7.24 27.94 -13.49
C PRO A 509 8.10 27.51 -12.31
N GLU A 510 7.49 27.34 -11.12
CA GLU A 510 8.15 26.91 -9.89
C GLU A 510 8.59 25.46 -10.00
N TYR A 511 7.66 24.56 -10.36
CA TYR A 511 7.94 23.14 -10.49
C TYR A 511 8.95 22.84 -11.61
N LYS A 512 8.86 23.57 -12.74
CA LYS A 512 9.84 23.46 -13.83
C LYS A 512 11.27 23.79 -13.35
N LYS A 513 11.43 24.82 -12.49
CA LYS A 513 12.74 25.17 -11.92
C LYS A 513 13.29 24.11 -10.99
N GLU A 514 12.43 23.38 -10.32
CA GLU A 514 12.80 22.30 -9.41
C GLU A 514 13.30 21.07 -10.17
N VAL A 515 12.54 20.61 -11.18
CA VAL A 515 12.79 19.32 -11.85
C VAL A 515 13.77 19.40 -13.02
N VAL A 516 13.97 20.59 -13.64
CA VAL A 516 14.85 20.73 -14.80
C VAL A 516 16.28 21.05 -14.35
N ALA A 517 17.21 20.15 -14.67
CA ALA A 517 18.61 20.30 -14.27
C ALA A 517 19.32 21.48 -14.98
N SER A 518 19.05 21.69 -16.28
CA SER A 518 19.68 22.74 -17.11
C SER A 518 19.17 24.12 -16.74
N ALA A 519 20.07 25.01 -16.35
CA ALA A 519 19.73 26.41 -15.95
C ALA A 519 19.06 27.20 -17.08
N THR A 520 19.41 26.93 -18.33
CA THR A 520 18.82 27.61 -19.51
C THR A 520 17.40 27.17 -19.80
N ASP A 521 17.08 25.88 -19.45
CA ASP A 521 15.80 25.27 -19.76
C ASP A 521 14.78 25.43 -18.62
N ARG A 522 15.20 26.00 -17.46
CA ARG A 522 14.34 26.28 -16.31
C ARG A 522 13.38 27.46 -16.52
N GLU A 523 13.64 28.32 -17.49
CA GLU A 523 12.74 29.44 -17.78
C GLU A 523 11.41 28.91 -18.34
N TRP A 524 10.31 29.57 -17.91
CA TRP A 524 8.98 29.27 -18.42
C TRP A 524 8.71 30.04 -19.70
N PHE A 525 8.48 29.34 -20.77
CA PHE A 525 8.18 29.92 -22.07
C PHE A 525 6.68 29.82 -22.39
N GLY A 526 6.22 30.62 -23.35
CA GLY A 526 4.84 30.55 -23.84
C GLY A 526 4.44 29.16 -24.33
N GLY A 527 5.39 28.43 -24.92
CA GLY A 527 5.19 27.04 -25.36
C GLY A 527 4.86 26.08 -24.22
N ASP A 528 5.44 26.27 -23.02
CA ASP A 528 5.13 25.46 -21.85
C ASP A 528 3.64 25.60 -21.45
N THR A 529 3.11 26.86 -21.52
CA THR A 529 1.69 27.11 -21.24
C THR A 529 0.79 26.44 -22.26
N LEU A 530 1.14 26.44 -23.55
CA LEU A 530 0.39 25.75 -24.59
C LEU A 530 0.30 24.26 -24.31
N GLN A 531 1.42 23.64 -23.94
CA GLN A 531 1.49 22.22 -23.62
C GLN A 531 0.73 21.89 -22.33
N ALA A 532 0.86 22.71 -21.28
CA ALA A 532 0.12 22.55 -20.04
C ALA A 532 -1.41 22.62 -20.25
N ALA A 533 -1.88 23.50 -21.15
CA ALA A 533 -3.31 23.64 -21.46
C ALA A 533 -3.94 22.40 -22.12
N ILE A 534 -3.14 21.51 -22.69
CA ILE A 534 -3.59 20.24 -23.26
C ILE A 534 -3.22 19.02 -22.38
N GLY A 535 -2.78 19.27 -21.14
CA GLY A 535 -2.43 18.23 -20.17
C GLY A 535 -1.10 17.53 -20.44
N GLN A 536 -0.18 18.22 -21.11
CA GLN A 536 1.20 17.80 -21.35
C GLN A 536 2.16 18.66 -20.49
N SER A 537 3.42 18.72 -20.85
CA SER A 537 4.47 19.40 -20.09
C SER A 537 4.77 18.64 -18.78
N TYR A 538 4.84 19.36 -17.67
CA TYR A 538 5.22 18.82 -16.35
C TYR A 538 4.02 18.44 -15.47
N SER A 539 2.78 18.41 -16.02
CA SER A 539 1.59 18.02 -15.26
C SER A 539 1.56 16.50 -15.09
N LEU A 540 1.52 16.04 -13.83
CA LEU A 540 1.52 14.63 -13.45
C LEU A 540 0.51 14.41 -12.33
N PHE A 541 -0.48 13.55 -12.57
CA PHE A 541 -1.56 13.27 -11.60
C PHE A 541 -1.78 11.77 -11.44
N THR A 542 -2.32 11.41 -10.27
CA THR A 542 -2.66 10.01 -9.99
C THR A 542 -4.01 9.63 -10.60
N PRO A 543 -4.26 8.34 -10.89
CA PRO A 543 -5.55 7.87 -11.39
C PRO A 543 -6.71 8.25 -10.46
N ILE A 544 -6.52 8.22 -9.15
CA ILE A 544 -7.57 8.60 -8.20
C ILE A 544 -7.91 10.10 -8.26
N GLN A 545 -6.90 10.95 -8.48
CA GLN A 545 -7.13 12.39 -8.69
C GLN A 545 -7.92 12.64 -9.97
N LEU A 546 -7.61 11.92 -11.06
CA LEU A 546 -8.33 12.04 -12.32
C LEU A 546 -9.79 11.56 -12.20
N ALA A 547 -10.06 10.53 -11.40
CA ALA A 547 -11.43 10.07 -11.13
C ALA A 547 -12.20 11.10 -10.27
N ASN A 548 -11.59 11.66 -9.22
CA ASN A 548 -12.21 12.68 -8.37
C ASN A 548 -12.47 13.98 -9.14
N TYR A 549 -11.54 14.37 -10.02
CA TYR A 549 -11.74 15.47 -10.95
C TYR A 549 -12.93 15.23 -11.90
N ALA A 550 -13.05 14.03 -12.49
CA ALA A 550 -14.19 13.66 -13.33
C ALA A 550 -15.51 13.68 -12.53
N ALA A 551 -15.51 13.19 -11.29
CA ALA A 551 -16.65 13.24 -10.38
C ALA A 551 -17.06 14.69 -10.05
N THR A 552 -16.09 15.58 -9.85
CA THR A 552 -16.35 17.01 -9.58
C THR A 552 -16.98 17.72 -10.78
N ILE A 553 -16.59 17.39 -12.01
CA ILE A 553 -17.28 17.87 -13.22
C ILE A 553 -18.69 17.30 -13.28
N ALA A 554 -18.84 16.01 -13.03
CA ALA A 554 -20.11 15.31 -13.17
C ALA A 554 -21.20 15.87 -12.25
N ASN A 555 -20.84 16.15 -10.98
CA ASN A 555 -21.79 16.64 -9.96
C ASN A 555 -21.98 18.16 -9.94
N GLY A 556 -21.34 18.90 -10.84
CA GLY A 556 -21.50 20.35 -10.93
C GLY A 556 -20.63 21.16 -9.96
N GLY A 557 -19.50 20.61 -9.50
CA GLY A 557 -18.46 21.34 -8.79
C GLY A 557 -18.24 20.96 -7.32
N ALA A 558 -18.95 19.99 -6.77
CA ALA A 558 -18.67 19.52 -5.42
C ALA A 558 -17.48 18.54 -5.42
N ARG A 559 -16.34 18.98 -4.93
CA ARG A 559 -15.16 18.12 -4.74
C ARG A 559 -15.24 17.46 -3.37
N TYR A 560 -15.44 16.17 -3.36
CA TYR A 560 -15.43 15.37 -2.14
C TYR A 560 -14.01 14.91 -1.77
N LYS A 561 -13.75 14.77 -0.47
CA LYS A 561 -12.71 13.91 0.02
C LYS A 561 -13.00 12.49 -0.48
N VAL A 562 -11.97 11.80 -0.98
CA VAL A 562 -12.17 10.39 -1.37
C VAL A 562 -12.12 9.54 -0.11
N ASN A 563 -13.13 8.70 0.10
CA ASN A 563 -13.23 7.79 1.23
C ASN A 563 -13.09 6.35 0.74
N LEU A 564 -12.24 5.59 1.40
CA LEU A 564 -12.10 4.14 1.23
C LEU A 564 -12.75 3.39 2.41
N VAL A 565 -12.76 4.00 3.58
CA VAL A 565 -13.37 3.43 4.79
C VAL A 565 -14.75 4.03 4.99
N LYS A 566 -15.78 3.17 5.09
CA LYS A 566 -17.16 3.54 5.38
C LYS A 566 -17.40 3.64 6.88
N SER A 567 -16.95 2.63 7.63
CA SER A 567 -17.10 2.61 9.08
C SER A 567 -16.13 1.62 9.75
N VAL A 568 -15.85 1.86 11.03
CA VAL A 568 -15.24 0.90 11.94
C VAL A 568 -16.31 0.42 12.92
N ARG A 569 -16.42 -0.89 13.11
CA ARG A 569 -17.42 -1.53 13.97
C ARG A 569 -16.76 -2.42 15.02
N SER A 570 -17.26 -2.33 16.23
CA SER A 570 -16.82 -3.15 17.35
C SER A 570 -17.02 -4.64 17.06
N SER A 571 -15.98 -5.42 17.29
CA SER A 571 -16.03 -6.88 17.21
C SER A 571 -16.83 -7.51 18.34
N VAL A 572 -17.05 -6.79 19.44
CA VAL A 572 -17.70 -7.31 20.65
C VAL A 572 -19.21 -7.25 20.54
N ASP A 573 -19.77 -6.13 20.04
CA ASP A 573 -21.22 -5.89 20.02
C ASP A 573 -21.76 -5.45 18.65
N GLY A 574 -20.87 -5.31 17.63
CA GLY A 574 -21.22 -4.83 16.29
C GLY A 574 -21.57 -3.34 16.22
N GLY A 575 -21.43 -2.61 17.33
CA GLY A 575 -21.69 -1.17 17.40
C GLY A 575 -20.75 -0.36 16.52
N VAL A 576 -21.18 0.83 16.12
CA VAL A 576 -20.35 1.74 15.33
C VAL A 576 -19.33 2.41 16.25
N VAL A 577 -18.03 2.14 16.03
CA VAL A 577 -16.91 2.79 16.70
C VAL A 577 -16.62 4.14 16.03
N LYS A 578 -16.61 4.15 14.69
CA LYS A 578 -16.39 5.37 13.90
C LYS A 578 -17.09 5.26 12.56
N GLU A 579 -17.68 6.35 12.10
CA GLU A 579 -18.31 6.45 10.79
C GLU A 579 -17.64 7.55 9.97
N PHE A 580 -17.45 7.31 8.68
CA PHE A 580 -16.86 8.25 7.75
C PHE A 580 -17.95 8.71 6.80
N ASN A 581 -18.36 9.96 6.97
CA ASN A 581 -19.43 10.55 6.17
C ASN A 581 -18.83 11.30 4.98
N PRO A 582 -19.57 11.41 3.86
CA PRO A 582 -19.17 12.23 2.72
C PRO A 582 -18.83 13.66 3.14
N GLU A 583 -17.66 14.13 2.74
CA GLU A 583 -17.15 15.48 3.06
C GLU A 583 -16.84 16.24 1.78
N VAL A 584 -17.53 17.37 1.55
CA VAL A 584 -17.20 18.29 0.48
C VAL A 584 -16.06 19.17 0.95
N ILE A 585 -14.86 18.98 0.39
CA ILE A 585 -13.64 19.72 0.77
C ILE A 585 -13.47 21.01 -0.05
N GLU A 586 -14.09 21.08 -1.23
CA GLU A 586 -14.07 22.28 -2.09
C GLU A 586 -15.37 22.36 -2.90
N LYS A 587 -15.90 23.55 -3.07
CA LYS A 587 -17.00 23.80 -3.98
C LYS A 587 -16.51 24.70 -5.10
N VAL A 588 -16.30 24.12 -6.26
CA VAL A 588 -15.96 24.88 -7.46
C VAL A 588 -17.21 25.54 -8.01
N ASP A 589 -17.34 26.85 -7.77
CA ASP A 589 -18.46 27.61 -8.34
C ASP A 589 -18.29 27.70 -9.85
N MET A 590 -19.31 27.28 -10.59
CA MET A 590 -19.35 27.28 -12.06
C MET A 590 -20.75 27.71 -12.52
N ASP A 591 -20.80 28.54 -13.56
CA ASP A 591 -22.05 28.91 -14.19
C ASP A 591 -22.70 27.69 -14.89
N ASP A 592 -24.02 27.54 -14.78
CA ASP A 592 -24.75 26.43 -15.42
C ASP A 592 -24.51 26.35 -16.91
N GLU A 593 -24.36 27.46 -17.61
CA GLU A 593 -24.04 27.50 -19.05
C GLU A 593 -22.64 26.91 -19.33
N VAL A 594 -21.67 27.22 -18.47
CA VAL A 594 -20.30 26.74 -18.58
C VAL A 594 -20.22 25.22 -18.40
N ILE A 595 -20.71 24.73 -17.25
CA ILE A 595 -20.63 23.29 -16.96
C ILE A 595 -21.44 22.46 -17.99
N ASN A 596 -22.60 22.95 -18.42
CA ASN A 596 -23.41 22.27 -19.43
C ASN A 596 -22.67 22.22 -20.77
N ALA A 597 -22.02 23.30 -21.23
CA ALA A 597 -21.27 23.31 -22.48
C ALA A 597 -20.12 22.30 -22.47
N VAL A 598 -19.41 22.20 -21.33
CA VAL A 598 -18.29 21.27 -21.17
C VAL A 598 -18.80 19.82 -21.08
N LYS A 599 -19.83 19.54 -20.26
CA LYS A 599 -20.44 18.20 -20.19
C LYS A 599 -20.98 17.76 -21.55
N GLN A 600 -21.65 18.64 -22.30
CA GLN A 600 -22.10 18.35 -23.68
C GLN A 600 -20.93 18.01 -24.60
N GLY A 601 -19.80 18.74 -24.49
CA GLY A 601 -18.57 18.38 -25.21
C GLY A 601 -18.05 16.99 -24.85
N MET A 602 -18.06 16.64 -23.54
CA MET A 602 -17.69 15.31 -23.08
C MET A 602 -18.64 14.21 -23.55
N LYS A 603 -19.95 14.49 -23.61
CA LYS A 603 -20.94 13.56 -24.19
C LYS A 603 -20.66 13.31 -25.67
N ARG A 604 -20.39 14.35 -26.44
CA ARG A 604 -20.06 14.24 -27.87
C ARG A 604 -18.80 13.43 -28.14
N VAL A 605 -17.80 13.43 -27.24
CA VAL A 605 -16.62 12.51 -27.35
C VAL A 605 -17.08 11.05 -27.40
N VAL A 606 -18.11 10.70 -26.64
CA VAL A 606 -18.64 9.34 -26.54
C VAL A 606 -19.62 9.03 -27.66
N ASP A 607 -20.49 9.97 -28.03
CA ASP A 607 -21.52 9.75 -29.04
C ASP A 607 -20.97 9.80 -30.47
N GLU A 608 -20.10 10.75 -30.79
CA GLU A 608 -19.68 11.12 -32.15
C GLU A 608 -18.15 11.16 -32.33
N GLY A 609 -17.40 11.31 -31.18
CA GLY A 609 -15.95 11.55 -31.16
C GLY A 609 -15.13 10.29 -31.03
N SER A 610 -13.98 10.43 -30.37
CA SER A 610 -12.94 9.39 -30.29
C SER A 610 -13.33 8.12 -29.55
N ALA A 611 -14.37 8.10 -28.71
CA ALA A 611 -14.85 6.92 -28.00
C ALA A 611 -16.13 6.32 -28.59
N SER A 612 -16.65 6.86 -29.70
CA SER A 612 -17.95 6.48 -30.27
C SER A 612 -18.06 5.01 -30.73
N GLU A 613 -16.96 4.42 -31.17
CA GLU A 613 -16.94 2.99 -31.56
C GLU A 613 -17.12 2.07 -30.35
N ILE A 614 -16.51 2.43 -29.19
CA ILE A 614 -16.58 1.64 -27.95
C ILE A 614 -17.99 1.68 -27.34
N PHE A 615 -18.65 2.84 -27.41
CA PHE A 615 -20.00 3.07 -26.85
C PHE A 615 -21.11 3.05 -27.93
N ALA A 616 -20.84 2.46 -29.09
CA ALA A 616 -21.85 2.36 -30.15
C ALA A 616 -23.12 1.66 -29.65
N ASN A 617 -24.29 2.29 -29.83
CA ASN A 617 -25.58 1.80 -29.35
C ASN A 617 -25.66 1.52 -27.85
N TYR A 618 -24.88 2.23 -27.06
CA TYR A 618 -24.85 2.03 -25.61
C TYR A 618 -26.15 2.53 -24.95
N GLY A 619 -26.70 1.70 -24.05
CA GLY A 619 -28.02 1.93 -23.46
C GLY A 619 -28.11 3.10 -22.47
N ILE A 620 -26.97 3.65 -22.04
CA ILE A 620 -26.88 4.75 -21.09
C ILE A 620 -26.03 5.87 -21.68
N ALA A 621 -26.47 7.12 -21.55
CA ALA A 621 -25.68 8.28 -21.96
C ALA A 621 -24.46 8.47 -21.04
N VAL A 622 -23.29 8.62 -21.62
CA VAL A 622 -21.99 8.76 -20.93
C VAL A 622 -21.34 10.09 -21.30
N GLY A 623 -20.76 10.76 -20.33
CA GLY A 623 -19.82 11.86 -20.57
C GLY A 623 -18.40 11.39 -20.39
N GLY A 624 -17.51 11.59 -21.36
CA GLY A 624 -16.14 11.10 -21.25
C GLY A 624 -15.12 11.94 -22.02
N LYS A 625 -13.84 11.67 -21.76
CA LYS A 625 -12.74 12.28 -22.51
C LYS A 625 -11.57 11.31 -22.65
N THR A 626 -11.15 11.07 -23.88
CA THR A 626 -9.92 10.32 -24.17
C THR A 626 -8.69 11.21 -24.05
N GLY A 627 -7.60 10.64 -23.54
CA GLY A 627 -6.28 11.23 -23.50
C GLY A 627 -5.24 10.28 -24.09
N THR A 628 -4.32 10.83 -24.83
CA THR A 628 -3.11 10.12 -25.27
C THR A 628 -1.94 10.97 -24.82
N ALA A 629 -1.21 10.49 -23.81
CA ALA A 629 -0.09 11.22 -23.22
C ALA A 629 1.22 10.69 -23.80
N GLN A 630 1.99 11.60 -24.39
CA GLN A 630 3.31 11.26 -24.93
C GLN A 630 4.29 11.00 -23.80
N VAL A 631 5.02 9.90 -23.89
CA VAL A 631 6.14 9.55 -23.02
C VAL A 631 7.45 9.62 -23.81
N GLY A 632 8.56 9.84 -23.13
CA GLY A 632 9.86 10.00 -23.79
C GLY A 632 10.30 8.79 -24.58
N ASN A 633 10.09 7.60 -24.02
CA ASN A 633 10.43 6.31 -24.63
C ASN A 633 9.20 5.41 -24.67
N GLY A 634 9.08 4.55 -25.69
CA GLY A 634 8.00 3.56 -25.81
C GLY A 634 6.72 4.12 -26.43
N SER A 635 5.64 3.36 -26.29
CA SER A 635 4.28 3.72 -26.73
C SER A 635 3.68 4.79 -25.82
N ASN A 636 2.73 5.56 -26.31
CA ASN A 636 2.06 6.59 -25.49
C ASN A 636 1.19 5.95 -24.40
N ASN A 637 1.04 6.63 -23.26
CA ASN A 637 0.04 6.23 -22.27
C ASN A 637 -1.37 6.54 -22.79
N ALA A 638 -2.29 5.60 -22.55
CA ALA A 638 -3.70 5.79 -22.82
C ALA A 638 -4.42 6.19 -21.54
N VAL A 639 -5.17 7.27 -21.59
CA VAL A 639 -5.92 7.79 -20.44
C VAL A 639 -7.37 7.99 -20.86
N PHE A 640 -8.31 7.63 -19.98
CA PHE A 640 -9.73 7.90 -20.16
C PHE A 640 -10.35 8.31 -18.85
N ILE A 641 -11.16 9.37 -18.88
CA ILE A 641 -12.04 9.75 -17.77
C ILE A 641 -13.48 9.77 -18.28
N ALA A 642 -14.41 9.28 -17.46
CA ALA A 642 -15.81 9.29 -17.80
C ALA A 642 -16.70 9.31 -16.56
N PHE A 643 -17.97 9.64 -16.78
CA PHE A 643 -19.02 9.53 -15.77
C PHE A 643 -20.34 9.08 -16.40
N ALA A 644 -21.14 8.37 -15.65
CA ALA A 644 -22.43 7.87 -16.09
C ALA A 644 -23.43 7.78 -14.90
N PRO A 645 -24.78 7.84 -15.18
CA PRO A 645 -25.38 8.34 -16.41
C PRO A 645 -25.10 9.84 -16.64
N PHE A 646 -25.24 10.34 -17.85
CA PHE A 646 -24.95 11.74 -18.17
C PHE A 646 -25.85 12.73 -17.42
N ASP A 647 -27.15 12.44 -17.36
CA ASP A 647 -28.15 13.36 -16.80
C ASP A 647 -28.20 13.33 -15.25
N ASP A 648 -28.02 12.17 -14.62
CA ASP A 648 -27.91 11.99 -13.16
C ASP A 648 -26.68 11.15 -12.84
N PRO A 649 -25.47 11.73 -12.83
CA PRO A 649 -24.23 11.00 -12.63
C PRO A 649 -24.20 10.27 -11.29
N GLN A 650 -23.87 8.97 -11.34
CA GLN A 650 -23.73 8.11 -10.17
C GLN A 650 -22.29 7.74 -9.92
N ILE A 651 -21.56 7.34 -10.98
CA ILE A 651 -20.14 6.97 -10.87
C ILE A 651 -19.29 7.72 -11.89
N ALA A 652 -18.05 7.99 -11.48
CA ALA A 652 -16.99 8.51 -12.32
C ALA A 652 -15.82 7.52 -12.34
N VAL A 653 -15.21 7.37 -13.51
CA VAL A 653 -14.13 6.40 -13.77
C VAL A 653 -12.94 7.12 -14.34
N SER A 654 -11.73 6.79 -13.89
CA SER A 654 -10.51 7.06 -14.61
C SER A 654 -9.76 5.78 -14.90
N VAL A 655 -9.19 5.68 -16.08
CA VAL A 655 -8.37 4.55 -16.55
C VAL A 655 -7.07 5.08 -17.11
N VAL A 656 -5.97 4.52 -16.66
CA VAL A 656 -4.63 4.80 -17.20
C VAL A 656 -4.00 3.47 -17.60
N LEU A 657 -3.56 3.36 -18.86
CA LEU A 657 -2.77 2.23 -19.35
C LEU A 657 -1.38 2.77 -19.73
N GLU A 658 -0.36 2.30 -19.02
CA GLU A 658 1.03 2.60 -19.37
C GLU A 658 1.31 2.01 -20.75
N HIS A 659 1.85 2.82 -21.66
CA HIS A 659 2.13 2.40 -23.03
C HIS A 659 0.92 1.88 -23.81
N GLY A 660 -0.30 2.25 -23.40
CA GLY A 660 -1.57 1.78 -23.96
C GLY A 660 -1.94 2.35 -25.34
N VAL A 661 -1.04 3.06 -26.00
CA VAL A 661 -1.07 3.60 -27.38
C VAL A 661 -2.05 4.75 -27.57
N ARG A 662 -3.36 4.53 -27.33
CA ARG A 662 -4.42 5.52 -27.58
C ARG A 662 -5.46 5.50 -26.45
N GLY A 663 -5.98 6.66 -26.07
CA GLY A 663 -7.01 6.78 -25.04
C GLY A 663 -8.29 5.98 -25.29
N THR A 664 -8.58 5.60 -26.54
CA THR A 664 -9.69 4.72 -26.88
C THR A 664 -9.54 3.31 -26.28
N ASN A 665 -8.31 2.82 -26.13
CA ASN A 665 -8.06 1.52 -25.51
C ASN A 665 -8.45 1.53 -24.01
N ALA A 666 -8.25 2.65 -23.32
CA ALA A 666 -8.66 2.82 -21.94
C ALA A 666 -10.19 2.95 -21.77
N ALA A 667 -10.90 3.37 -22.80
CA ALA A 667 -12.36 3.53 -22.78
C ALA A 667 -13.10 2.18 -22.65
N GLN A 668 -12.52 1.08 -23.12
CA GLN A 668 -13.11 -0.26 -23.00
C GLN A 668 -13.25 -0.66 -21.55
N VAL A 669 -12.21 -0.43 -20.73
CA VAL A 669 -12.24 -0.75 -19.30
C VAL A 669 -13.36 0.03 -18.58
N ALA A 670 -13.51 1.32 -18.89
CA ALA A 670 -14.60 2.11 -18.31
C ALA A 670 -15.98 1.59 -18.73
N LYS A 671 -16.14 1.15 -19.98
CA LYS A 671 -17.40 0.56 -20.46
C LYS A 671 -17.75 -0.71 -19.68
N ASP A 672 -16.82 -1.63 -19.52
CA ASP A 672 -17.06 -2.89 -18.78
C ASP A 672 -17.47 -2.62 -17.31
N ILE A 673 -16.87 -1.59 -16.69
CA ILE A 673 -17.24 -1.14 -15.34
C ILE A 673 -18.67 -0.58 -15.31
N PHE A 674 -19.06 0.24 -16.29
CA PHE A 674 -20.42 0.74 -16.40
C PHE A 674 -21.41 -0.40 -16.67
N ASP A 675 -21.08 -1.36 -17.54
CA ASP A 675 -21.90 -2.54 -17.81
C ASP A 675 -22.20 -3.30 -16.52
N LYS A 676 -21.18 -3.55 -15.70
CA LYS A 676 -21.36 -4.22 -14.41
C LYS A 676 -22.17 -3.38 -13.42
N TYR A 677 -21.84 -2.10 -13.25
CA TYR A 677 -22.51 -1.24 -12.27
C TYR A 677 -23.99 -1.03 -12.56
N PHE A 678 -24.35 -0.87 -13.85
CA PHE A 678 -25.74 -0.67 -14.30
C PHE A 678 -26.47 -1.96 -14.69
N ASN A 679 -25.83 -3.14 -14.51
CA ASN A 679 -26.38 -4.45 -14.85
C ASN A 679 -26.83 -4.57 -16.33
N LEU A 680 -26.04 -4.02 -17.25
CA LEU A 680 -26.34 -4.03 -18.68
C LEU A 680 -26.05 -5.38 -19.35
N ASP A 681 -25.13 -6.18 -18.84
CA ASP A 681 -24.74 -7.51 -19.35
C ASP A 681 -25.89 -8.54 -19.31
N SER A 682 -26.92 -8.31 -18.49
CA SER A 682 -28.04 -9.24 -18.34
C SER A 682 -29.16 -9.04 -19.37
N ALA A 683 -29.08 -8.00 -20.21
CA ALA A 683 -30.18 -7.62 -21.13
C ALA A 683 -30.07 -8.21 -22.54
N ASP A 684 -28.90 -8.75 -22.94
CA ASP A 684 -28.62 -9.05 -24.37
C ASP A 684 -28.42 -10.55 -24.71
N THR A 685 -28.86 -11.49 -23.85
CA THR A 685 -28.77 -12.95 -24.17
C THR A 685 -29.96 -13.50 -24.95
N THR A 686 -30.84 -12.65 -25.54
CA THR A 686 -32.01 -13.09 -26.31
C THR A 686 -32.05 -12.61 -27.77
N ALA A 687 -30.98 -12.00 -28.31
CA ALA A 687 -30.91 -11.69 -29.75
C ALA A 687 -30.19 -12.82 -30.51
N GLU A 688 -30.94 -13.59 -31.32
CA GLU A 688 -30.38 -14.56 -32.25
C GLU A 688 -29.43 -13.88 -33.27
N PRO A 689 -28.34 -14.53 -33.67
CA PRO A 689 -27.38 -13.95 -34.60
C PRO A 689 -28.01 -13.80 -36.00
N THR A 690 -28.29 -12.59 -36.39
CA THR A 690 -28.57 -12.27 -37.79
C THR A 690 -27.28 -12.41 -38.61
N THR A 691 -27.26 -13.33 -39.55
CA THR A 691 -26.19 -13.61 -40.50
C THR A 691 -25.74 -12.34 -41.21
N ALA A 692 -24.47 -12.03 -41.04
CA ALA A 692 -23.80 -10.97 -41.82
C ALA A 692 -23.81 -11.28 -43.31
N THR A 693 -24.46 -10.44 -44.09
CA THR A 693 -24.23 -10.34 -45.55
C THR A 693 -23.18 -9.25 -45.78
N ASP A 694 -22.15 -9.63 -46.53
CA ASP A 694 -21.10 -8.77 -47.06
C ASP A 694 -21.62 -7.41 -47.54
N VAL A 695 -21.04 -6.33 -47.02
CA VAL A 695 -20.99 -5.05 -47.72
C VAL A 695 -19.54 -4.55 -47.71
N GLN A 696 -18.90 -4.79 -48.85
CA GLN A 696 -17.70 -4.07 -49.24
C GLN A 696 -18.07 -2.61 -49.58
N GLY A 697 -17.31 -1.70 -49.09
CA GLY A 697 -17.07 -0.42 -49.72
C GLY A 697 -17.76 0.79 -49.09
N GLY A 698 -16.99 1.61 -48.47
CA GLY A 698 -17.36 2.96 -48.06
C GLY A 698 -16.23 3.71 -47.36
N LEU A 699 -15.23 4.08 -48.15
CA LEU A 699 -14.22 5.09 -47.71
C LEU A 699 -14.88 6.45 -47.55
N LEU A 700 -14.46 7.21 -46.52
CA LEU A 700 -14.48 8.68 -46.41
C LEU A 700 -15.80 9.34 -46.00
N ARG A 701 -15.88 9.68 -44.72
CA ARG A 701 -16.12 11.11 -44.36
C ARG A 701 -15.54 11.42 -42.98
#